data_8be5b3607ea3a0b0de1afe4f27bebbb7
#
_entry.id   8be5b3607ea3a0b0de1afe4f27bebbb7
#
_cell.length_a   1.000
_cell.length_b   1.000
_cell.length_c   1.000
_cell.angle_alpha   90.00
_cell.angle_beta   90.00
_cell.angle_gamma   90.00
#
_symmetry.space_group_name_H-M   'P 1'
#
loop_
_entity.id
_entity.type
_entity.pdbx_description
1 polymer ?
#
loop_
_entity_poly.entity_id
_entity_poly.type
_entity_poly.pdbx_seq_one_letter_code
_entity_poly.pdbx_strand_id
1 'polypeptide(L)'
;MEYSLYTLNQKSNLNSLKIKEIVNQLNLIGFEVDNIFIEKSMENLFFDNVRLLIKIPANREDLLNEKLFLIELSTVLLFQLNNFWKKIKPNYFFLLKEKYSECYNYETVNIKHRNTPDLLIYNIQLKNIQNFSSPLWIQNKLINLGFIPKKNIEDLITLTNLEWGQNFNFYMGQNSPFLVETLKKKEEFLDLNNFSHLLFPGTIVLKDKKENILTVLGLINSVKNIESLSNSEIFFQSIFYNFNFEKNNIQLDKKISLRYFRKIFLENFKYSFQRLLTLLEIISSGLVIPKIYLNYGNSIQLTEQKILKCRQKTLKNILNLTKYDFSIFEKSGLKMICQTKNEFYFLIPNYRKDLEREVDLIEEYSRFVGYKNFMEIFPEKSKPNMERNSHNYEFIKQFFINSGFNEIITNPILDIKKQQISSIFINNPLNNEFISLRTNIFFKLLDTYQNSLNLGFDQKNFFEMGRTFKKTKNIIIENDKVAGIFPLQQIKKSLFFNTEWFMAKGFLENFLALFDHQDLKIEKNTFSLDIFHETKSIIFKSKNEIIGLFGELNPSLELLKSTKYPVYMFEFDLQFLKNWRMTKKIKIYKEYSKYPSIFKDLSFTIDKTVNFYALKQRFIELSKELKRVEFFDIYLDEKISQEINIGIRLEFQSNLQTFTNEQIEQEINFIKDKIGKEFFLKFR
;
A
#
# COMPACT_ATOMS: atom_id res chain seq x y z
N MET A 1 5.69 -0.87 -20.84
CA MET A 1 6.13 -0.11 -22.03
C MET A 1 6.20 -1.05 -23.20
N GLU A 2 5.86 -0.58 -24.41
CA GLU A 2 5.89 -1.43 -25.61
C GLU A 2 7.20 -1.21 -26.38
N TYR A 3 7.85 -2.33 -26.74
CA TYR A 3 9.05 -2.36 -27.59
C TYR A 3 8.82 -3.28 -28.77
N SER A 4 9.15 -2.82 -29.99
CA SER A 4 9.07 -3.64 -31.19
C SER A 4 10.41 -4.35 -31.43
N LEU A 5 10.39 -5.67 -31.50
CA LEU A 5 11.60 -6.46 -31.81
C LEU A 5 12.13 -6.13 -33.22
N TYR A 6 11.25 -5.77 -34.15
CA TYR A 6 11.64 -5.34 -35.48
C TYR A 6 12.52 -4.07 -35.44
N THR A 7 12.09 -3.04 -34.70
CA THR A 7 12.86 -1.79 -34.59
C THR A 7 14.16 -1.96 -33.80
N LEU A 8 14.14 -2.83 -32.80
CA LEU A 8 15.34 -3.17 -32.03
C LEU A 8 16.33 -3.94 -32.89
N ASN A 9 15.87 -4.86 -33.73
CA ASN A 9 16.71 -5.66 -34.59
C ASN A 9 17.40 -4.84 -35.70
N GLN A 10 16.79 -3.77 -36.19
CA GLN A 10 17.45 -2.83 -37.13
C GLN A 10 18.73 -2.23 -36.56
N LYS A 11 18.84 -2.15 -35.24
CA LYS A 11 19.96 -1.55 -34.50
C LYS A 11 20.87 -2.59 -33.84
N SER A 12 20.55 -3.90 -33.98
CA SER A 12 21.21 -5.00 -33.31
C SER A 12 21.01 -6.30 -34.11
N ASN A 13 21.69 -7.38 -33.75
CA ASN A 13 21.54 -8.71 -34.39
C ASN A 13 20.67 -9.65 -33.55
N LEU A 14 19.42 -9.24 -33.28
CA LEU A 14 18.47 -10.05 -32.47
C LEU A 14 17.88 -11.25 -33.22
N ASN A 15 17.94 -11.30 -34.55
CA ASN A 15 17.32 -12.33 -35.39
C ASN A 15 17.83 -13.75 -35.10
N SER A 16 19.00 -13.92 -34.45
CA SER A 16 19.55 -15.21 -34.08
C SER A 16 18.88 -15.82 -32.85
N LEU A 17 18.06 -15.06 -32.11
CA LEU A 17 17.48 -15.48 -30.84
C LEU A 17 15.98 -15.78 -30.98
N LYS A 18 15.51 -16.83 -30.31
CA LYS A 18 14.08 -17.13 -30.23
C LYS A 18 13.37 -16.18 -29.28
N ILE A 19 12.14 -15.78 -29.61
CA ILE A 19 11.34 -14.87 -28.80
C ILE A 19 11.19 -15.39 -27.35
N LYS A 20 10.98 -16.72 -27.18
CA LYS A 20 10.89 -17.34 -25.85
C LYS A 20 12.17 -17.16 -25.02
N GLU A 21 13.33 -17.19 -25.67
CA GLU A 21 14.62 -17.01 -24.98
C GLU A 21 14.77 -15.55 -24.52
N ILE A 22 14.40 -14.59 -25.38
CA ILE A 22 14.41 -13.16 -25.03
C ILE A 22 13.49 -12.90 -23.82
N VAL A 23 12.26 -13.41 -23.87
CA VAL A 23 11.27 -13.22 -22.79
C VAL A 23 11.73 -13.88 -21.49
N ASN A 24 12.26 -15.10 -21.55
CA ASN A 24 12.76 -15.78 -20.36
C ASN A 24 13.94 -15.03 -19.73
N GLN A 25 14.87 -14.53 -20.54
CA GLN A 25 16.00 -13.76 -20.01
C GLN A 25 15.56 -12.42 -19.41
N LEU A 26 14.61 -11.72 -20.04
CA LEU A 26 14.04 -10.50 -19.48
C LEU A 26 13.38 -10.74 -18.12
N ASN A 27 12.58 -11.79 -18.00
CA ASN A 27 11.94 -12.15 -16.72
C ASN A 27 12.97 -12.50 -15.64
N LEU A 28 14.04 -13.24 -16.00
CA LEU A 28 15.10 -13.62 -15.07
C LEU A 28 15.89 -12.43 -14.52
N ILE A 29 16.01 -11.34 -15.28
CA ILE A 29 16.71 -10.13 -14.85
C ILE A 29 15.79 -9.10 -14.19
N GLY A 30 14.51 -9.44 -13.97
CA GLY A 30 13.56 -8.61 -13.27
C GLY A 30 12.68 -7.71 -14.14
N PHE A 31 12.65 -7.92 -15.47
CA PHE A 31 11.73 -7.21 -16.38
C PHE A 31 10.57 -8.13 -16.76
N GLU A 32 9.45 -7.95 -16.10
CA GLU A 32 8.26 -8.76 -16.36
C GLU A 32 7.65 -8.42 -17.73
N VAL A 33 7.52 -9.44 -18.58
CA VAL A 33 6.85 -9.32 -19.88
C VAL A 33 5.39 -9.71 -19.71
N ASP A 34 4.49 -8.72 -19.75
CA ASP A 34 3.05 -8.96 -19.55
C ASP A 34 2.40 -9.60 -20.76
N ASN A 35 2.64 -9.04 -21.95
CA ASN A 35 2.00 -9.47 -23.18
C ASN A 35 2.96 -9.46 -24.37
N ILE A 36 2.72 -10.36 -25.30
CA ILE A 36 3.40 -10.45 -26.57
C ILE A 36 2.35 -10.25 -27.66
N PHE A 37 2.47 -9.15 -28.41
CA PHE A 37 1.60 -8.86 -29.55
C PHE A 37 2.33 -9.29 -30.83
N ILE A 38 1.71 -10.11 -31.64
CA ILE A 38 2.22 -10.56 -32.92
C ILE A 38 1.30 -10.00 -34.00
N GLU A 39 1.76 -9.00 -34.73
CA GLU A 39 1.06 -8.44 -35.87
C GLU A 39 1.57 -9.10 -37.14
N LYS A 40 0.72 -9.85 -37.81
CA LYS A 40 1.03 -10.39 -39.14
C LYS A 40 1.09 -9.22 -40.11
N SER A 41 2.20 -9.08 -40.83
CA SER A 41 2.39 -8.05 -41.84
C SER A 41 1.30 -8.18 -42.91
N MET A 42 0.59 -7.08 -43.18
CA MET A 42 -0.15 -6.98 -44.45
C MET A 42 0.89 -7.07 -45.59
N GLU A 43 0.70 -8.07 -46.43
CA GLU A 43 1.37 -8.36 -47.70
C GLU A 43 2.68 -7.58 -47.98
N ASN A 44 3.82 -8.32 -47.95
CA ASN A 44 5.16 -7.90 -48.45
C ASN A 44 6.21 -7.32 -47.47
N LEU A 45 6.04 -7.41 -46.16
CA LEU A 45 7.15 -7.18 -45.25
C LEU A 45 7.62 -8.53 -44.65
N PHE A 46 8.87 -8.86 -44.90
CA PHE A 46 9.52 -10.18 -44.64
C PHE A 46 9.56 -10.65 -43.17
N PHE A 47 8.98 -9.91 -42.21
CA PHE A 47 9.01 -10.29 -40.81
C PHE A 47 7.72 -9.88 -40.07
N ASP A 48 7.13 -10.80 -39.33
CA ASP A 48 6.08 -10.51 -38.36
C ASP A 48 6.59 -9.50 -37.33
N ASN A 49 5.87 -8.43 -37.10
CA ASN A 49 6.23 -7.46 -36.08
C ASN A 49 5.80 -7.98 -34.71
N VAL A 50 6.76 -8.28 -33.86
CA VAL A 50 6.53 -8.71 -32.48
C VAL A 50 6.76 -7.54 -31.54
N ARG A 51 5.74 -7.17 -30.80
CA ARG A 51 5.83 -6.16 -29.74
C ARG A 51 5.77 -6.81 -28.36
N LEU A 52 6.68 -6.42 -27.49
CA LEU A 52 6.74 -6.86 -26.12
C LEU A 52 6.22 -5.73 -25.20
N LEU A 53 5.20 -6.03 -24.39
CA LEU A 53 4.76 -5.15 -23.31
C LEU A 53 5.54 -5.49 -22.04
N ILE A 54 6.45 -4.61 -21.65
CA ILE A 54 7.37 -4.84 -20.53
C ILE A 54 7.04 -3.89 -19.39
N LYS A 55 6.93 -4.41 -18.17
CA LYS A 55 6.88 -3.62 -16.94
C LYS A 55 8.29 -3.20 -16.56
N ILE A 56 8.53 -1.90 -16.60
CA ILE A 56 9.80 -1.32 -16.17
C ILE A 56 9.69 -0.95 -14.69
N PRO A 57 10.63 -1.42 -13.84
CA PRO A 57 10.67 -1.04 -12.43
C PRO A 57 10.80 0.47 -12.24
N ALA A 58 10.24 1.00 -11.15
CA ALA A 58 10.20 2.44 -10.88
C ALA A 58 11.59 3.09 -10.73
N ASN A 59 12.58 2.31 -10.29
CA ASN A 59 13.98 2.76 -10.15
C ASN A 59 14.75 2.79 -11.48
N ARG A 60 14.25 2.11 -12.54
CA ARG A 60 14.90 2.01 -13.84
C ARG A 60 14.28 2.96 -14.87
N GLU A 61 14.24 4.24 -14.52
CA GLU A 61 13.72 5.30 -15.42
C GLU A 61 14.54 5.45 -16.71
N ASP A 62 15.79 5.06 -16.70
CA ASP A 62 16.72 5.02 -17.83
C ASP A 62 16.20 4.19 -19.00
N LEU A 63 15.49 3.10 -18.71
CA LEU A 63 15.00 2.15 -19.73
C LEU A 63 13.74 2.63 -20.49
N LEU A 64 13.27 3.85 -20.26
CA LEU A 64 12.12 4.39 -20.99
C LEU A 64 12.43 4.76 -22.45
N ASN A 65 13.68 4.75 -22.85
CA ASN A 65 14.10 4.97 -24.22
C ASN A 65 14.66 3.70 -24.87
N GLU A 66 14.50 3.61 -26.18
CA GLU A 66 14.90 2.47 -26.95
C GLU A 66 16.42 2.21 -26.91
N LYS A 67 17.23 3.27 -26.88
CA LYS A 67 18.70 3.17 -26.85
C LYS A 67 19.21 2.48 -25.58
N LEU A 68 18.79 2.96 -24.40
CA LEU A 68 19.28 2.40 -23.13
C LEU A 68 18.71 1.01 -22.89
N PHE A 69 17.48 0.77 -23.36
CA PHE A 69 16.90 -0.57 -23.33
C PHE A 69 17.70 -1.56 -24.21
N LEU A 70 18.16 -1.13 -25.39
CA LEU A 70 19.03 -1.93 -26.23
C LEU A 70 20.40 -2.24 -25.59
N ILE A 71 20.99 -1.28 -24.90
CA ILE A 71 22.24 -1.50 -24.15
C ILE A 71 22.02 -2.57 -23.09
N GLU A 72 20.94 -2.47 -22.34
CA GLU A 72 20.56 -3.47 -21.32
C GLU A 72 20.39 -4.86 -21.94
N LEU A 73 19.59 -4.97 -22.99
CA LEU A 73 19.38 -6.21 -23.73
C LEU A 73 20.69 -6.80 -24.28
N SER A 74 21.56 -5.95 -24.83
CA SER A 74 22.84 -6.42 -25.38
C SER A 74 23.78 -6.96 -24.31
N THR A 75 23.70 -6.43 -23.11
CA THR A 75 24.46 -6.91 -21.95
C THR A 75 23.99 -8.29 -21.51
N VAL A 76 22.67 -8.47 -21.44
CA VAL A 76 22.06 -9.71 -20.95
C VAL A 76 22.13 -10.83 -21.96
N LEU A 77 21.80 -10.55 -23.23
CA LEU A 77 21.75 -11.54 -24.30
C LEU A 77 23.08 -11.69 -25.04
N LEU A 78 24.12 -10.97 -24.61
CA LEU A 78 25.50 -11.02 -25.11
C LEU A 78 25.65 -10.77 -26.64
N PHE A 79 24.70 -10.07 -27.27
CA PHE A 79 24.80 -9.72 -28.69
C PHE A 79 25.54 -8.39 -28.91
N GLN A 80 25.98 -8.16 -30.13
CA GLN A 80 26.65 -6.92 -30.50
C GLN A 80 25.67 -5.88 -31.01
N LEU A 81 25.82 -4.63 -30.50
CA LEU A 81 25.12 -3.49 -31.03
C LEU A 81 25.75 -3.00 -32.34
N ASN A 82 24.92 -2.73 -33.33
CA ASN A 82 25.40 -2.11 -34.56
C ASN A 82 25.96 -0.70 -34.26
N ASN A 83 26.96 -0.29 -35.06
CA ASN A 83 27.60 1.01 -34.90
C ASN A 83 26.70 2.23 -35.18
N PHE A 84 25.38 2.02 -35.34
CA PHE A 84 24.39 3.05 -35.61
C PHE A 84 24.53 4.23 -34.61
N TRP A 85 24.65 3.92 -33.30
CA TRP A 85 24.77 4.94 -32.26
C TRP A 85 26.15 5.62 -32.19
N LYS A 86 27.19 4.95 -32.69
CA LYS A 86 28.54 5.53 -32.76
C LYS A 86 28.69 6.51 -33.92
N LYS A 87 27.85 6.40 -34.96
CA LYS A 87 27.87 7.31 -36.12
C LYS A 87 27.21 8.66 -35.85
N ILE A 88 26.36 8.76 -34.81
CA ILE A 88 25.85 10.04 -34.32
C ILE A 88 26.95 10.66 -33.46
N LYS A 89 28.01 11.19 -34.10
CA LYS A 89 29.11 11.80 -33.38
C LYS A 89 28.66 13.12 -32.74
N PRO A 90 29.12 13.43 -31.51
CA PRO A 90 28.89 14.75 -30.87
C PRO A 90 29.53 15.92 -31.65
N ASN A 91 30.35 15.63 -32.63
CA ASN A 91 30.99 16.65 -33.49
C ASN A 91 30.03 17.47 -34.33
N TYR A 92 28.76 17.05 -34.50
CA TYR A 92 27.75 17.86 -35.19
C TYR A 92 27.48 19.18 -34.47
N PHE A 93 27.63 19.21 -33.14
CA PHE A 93 27.49 20.48 -32.40
C PHE A 93 28.63 21.45 -32.69
N PHE A 94 29.84 20.96 -32.98
CA PHE A 94 30.96 21.75 -33.41
C PHE A 94 30.81 22.19 -34.87
N LEU A 95 30.32 21.31 -35.74
CA LEU A 95 30.03 21.63 -37.14
C LEU A 95 28.87 22.60 -37.28
N LEU A 96 27.86 22.53 -36.44
CA LEU A 96 26.78 23.51 -36.35
C LEU A 96 27.33 24.88 -35.88
N LYS A 97 28.30 24.89 -34.98
CA LYS A 97 28.96 26.12 -34.53
C LYS A 97 29.76 26.79 -35.65
N GLU A 98 30.40 26.00 -36.51
CA GLU A 98 31.13 26.51 -37.67
C GLU A 98 30.18 26.90 -38.82
N LYS A 99 29.12 26.13 -39.10
CA LYS A 99 28.18 26.35 -40.20
C LYS A 99 27.16 27.49 -39.92
N TYR A 100 26.88 27.76 -38.65
CA TYR A 100 25.90 28.74 -38.18
C TYR A 100 26.49 29.77 -37.21
N SER A 101 27.79 30.01 -37.29
CA SER A 101 28.51 30.96 -36.38
C SER A 101 27.90 32.37 -36.35
N GLU A 102 27.27 32.78 -37.43
CA GLU A 102 26.54 34.06 -37.51
C GLU A 102 25.11 34.05 -36.97
N CYS A 103 24.51 32.86 -36.69
CA CYS A 103 23.15 32.72 -36.20
C CYS A 103 23.06 32.43 -34.72
N TYR A 104 24.18 32.21 -34.02
CA TYR A 104 24.19 31.98 -32.59
C TYR A 104 24.13 33.30 -31.80
N ASN A 105 23.06 34.05 -31.98
CA ASN A 105 22.72 35.07 -31.02
C ASN A 105 22.19 34.35 -29.77
N TYR A 106 23.01 34.29 -28.75
CA TYR A 106 22.57 33.90 -27.39
C TYR A 106 21.64 35.03 -26.88
N GLU A 107 20.41 35.08 -27.37
CA GLU A 107 19.40 35.89 -26.73
C GLU A 107 19.10 35.26 -25.37
N THR A 108 19.57 35.92 -24.34
CA THR A 108 19.17 35.60 -22.98
C THR A 108 17.66 35.80 -22.89
N VAL A 109 16.92 34.73 -22.73
CA VAL A 109 15.51 34.82 -22.38
C VAL A 109 15.44 35.57 -21.07
N ASN A 110 14.82 36.74 -21.05
CA ASN A 110 14.56 37.47 -19.80
C ASN A 110 13.54 36.68 -18.98
N ILE A 111 14.06 35.76 -18.19
CA ILE A 111 13.24 35.01 -17.22
C ILE A 111 13.04 35.95 -16.03
N LYS A 112 11.87 36.57 -15.96
CA LYS A 112 11.46 37.34 -14.79
C LYS A 112 11.19 36.38 -13.64
N HIS A 113 12.24 36.00 -12.86
CA HIS A 113 12.04 35.13 -11.71
C HIS A 113 12.88 35.37 -10.50
N ARG A 114 12.21 35.22 -9.36
CA ARG A 114 12.82 35.18 -8.04
C ARG A 114 12.99 33.78 -7.46
N ASN A 115 12.39 32.71 -7.97
CA ASN A 115 12.40 31.36 -7.39
C ASN A 115 12.21 30.23 -8.39
N THR A 116 12.77 30.31 -9.61
CA THR A 116 12.74 29.17 -10.51
C THR A 116 13.93 28.27 -10.33
N PRO A 117 13.73 26.94 -10.41
CA PRO A 117 14.84 25.99 -10.48
C PRO A 117 15.62 26.18 -11.78
N ASP A 118 16.86 25.70 -11.78
CA ASP A 118 17.75 25.74 -12.92
C ASP A 118 17.16 25.02 -14.12
N LEU A 119 16.99 25.76 -15.22
CA LEU A 119 16.38 25.30 -16.46
C LEU A 119 17.36 25.47 -17.63
N LEU A 120 17.40 24.45 -18.49
CA LEU A 120 18.08 24.50 -19.78
C LEU A 120 17.03 24.35 -20.88
N ILE A 121 16.89 25.35 -21.73
CA ILE A 121 15.89 25.36 -22.80
C ILE A 121 16.61 25.38 -24.14
N TYR A 122 16.33 24.38 -24.99
CA TYR A 122 16.75 24.33 -26.37
C TYR A 122 15.55 24.57 -27.28
N ASN A 123 15.68 25.55 -28.17
CA ASN A 123 14.67 25.86 -29.19
C ASN A 123 15.22 25.62 -30.59
N ILE A 124 14.37 25.11 -31.46
CA ILE A 124 14.62 25.04 -32.90
C ILE A 124 13.55 25.90 -33.59
N GLN A 125 13.95 26.85 -34.40
CA GLN A 125 13.05 27.64 -35.20
C GLN A 125 13.09 27.15 -36.65
N LEU A 126 11.95 26.80 -37.20
CA LEU A 126 11.76 26.51 -38.61
C LEU A 126 11.08 27.69 -39.30
N LYS A 127 11.64 28.14 -40.40
CA LYS A 127 11.07 29.20 -41.25
C LYS A 127 10.73 28.66 -42.64
N ASN A 128 9.72 29.24 -43.26
CA ASN A 128 9.30 28.95 -44.65
C ASN A 128 8.93 27.48 -44.89
N ILE A 129 8.07 26.93 -44.05
CA ILE A 129 7.61 25.54 -44.19
C ILE A 129 6.47 25.50 -45.21
N GLN A 130 6.67 24.74 -46.26
CA GLN A 130 5.61 24.37 -47.19
C GLN A 130 5.19 22.94 -46.90
N ASN A 131 3.89 22.72 -46.75
CA ASN A 131 3.21 21.42 -46.55
C ASN A 131 4.09 20.27 -46.02
N PHE A 132 4.19 20.13 -44.71
CA PHE A 132 4.98 19.07 -44.09
C PHE A 132 4.16 17.80 -43.92
N SER A 133 4.60 16.70 -44.52
CA SER A 133 4.08 15.36 -44.23
C SER A 133 5.22 14.44 -43.76
N SER A 134 4.98 13.65 -42.75
CA SER A 134 5.99 12.70 -42.28
C SER A 134 6.26 11.62 -43.34
N PRO A 135 7.54 11.28 -43.62
CA PRO A 135 7.90 10.23 -44.57
C PRO A 135 7.35 8.85 -44.18
N LEU A 136 7.06 8.01 -45.17
CA LEU A 136 6.50 6.67 -44.99
C LEU A 136 7.32 5.80 -44.01
N TRP A 137 8.66 5.92 -44.05
CA TRP A 137 9.49 5.15 -43.13
C TRP A 137 9.31 5.51 -41.65
N ILE A 138 9.01 6.77 -41.35
CA ILE A 138 8.67 7.22 -40.00
C ILE A 138 7.30 6.69 -39.60
N GLN A 139 6.30 6.84 -40.48
CA GLN A 139 4.96 6.33 -40.25
C GLN A 139 4.98 4.83 -39.97
N ASN A 140 5.66 4.04 -40.83
CA ASN A 140 5.80 2.60 -40.62
C ASN A 140 6.51 2.25 -39.31
N LYS A 141 7.53 3.01 -38.91
CA LYS A 141 8.21 2.80 -37.63
C LYS A 141 7.31 3.09 -36.44
N LEU A 142 6.48 4.11 -36.50
CA LEU A 142 5.51 4.42 -35.46
C LEU A 142 4.42 3.36 -35.36
N ILE A 143 3.91 2.86 -36.51
CA ILE A 143 2.95 1.75 -36.54
C ILE A 143 3.56 0.51 -35.88
N ASN A 144 4.80 0.17 -36.22
CA ASN A 144 5.51 -0.96 -35.61
C ASN A 144 5.69 -0.82 -34.09
N LEU A 145 5.67 0.40 -33.56
CA LEU A 145 5.73 0.70 -32.13
C LEU A 145 4.34 0.84 -31.49
N GLY A 146 3.25 0.61 -32.25
CA GLY A 146 1.88 0.67 -31.76
C GLY A 146 1.27 2.07 -31.73
N PHE A 147 1.88 3.05 -32.44
CA PHE A 147 1.37 4.41 -32.53
C PHE A 147 0.68 4.65 -33.87
N ILE A 148 -0.39 5.41 -33.83
CA ILE A 148 -1.10 5.86 -35.07
C ILE A 148 -0.38 7.09 -35.59
N PRO A 149 0.20 7.06 -36.81
CA PRO A 149 0.86 8.22 -37.39
C PRO A 149 -0.15 9.34 -37.67
N LYS A 150 0.19 10.57 -37.31
CA LYS A 150 -0.60 11.76 -37.57
C LYS A 150 -0.28 12.38 -38.94
N LYS A 151 0.72 11.87 -39.63
CA LYS A 151 1.25 12.32 -40.94
C LYS A 151 1.74 13.77 -40.92
N ASN A 152 2.18 14.26 -39.82
CA ASN A 152 2.65 15.63 -39.59
C ASN A 152 3.95 15.66 -38.77
N ILE A 153 4.34 16.86 -38.33
CA ILE A 153 5.53 17.11 -37.52
C ILE A 153 5.53 16.35 -36.17
N GLU A 154 4.36 16.07 -35.63
CA GLU A 154 4.24 15.34 -34.36
C GLU A 154 4.83 13.93 -34.44
N ASP A 155 4.85 13.33 -35.61
CA ASP A 155 5.45 12.00 -35.82
C ASP A 155 6.96 12.02 -35.59
N LEU A 156 7.66 13.11 -35.94
CA LEU A 156 9.09 13.27 -35.68
C LEU A 156 9.37 13.42 -34.17
N ILE A 157 8.53 14.20 -33.51
CA ILE A 157 8.64 14.40 -32.05
C ILE A 157 8.42 13.07 -31.34
N THR A 158 7.35 12.36 -31.73
CA THR A 158 7.02 11.05 -31.15
C THR A 158 8.15 10.04 -31.36
N LEU A 159 8.70 9.98 -32.57
CA LEU A 159 9.84 9.11 -32.87
C LEU A 159 11.06 9.46 -32.03
N THR A 160 11.40 10.74 -31.93
CA THR A 160 12.56 11.19 -31.15
C THR A 160 12.39 10.90 -29.66
N ASN A 161 11.19 11.07 -29.16
CA ASN A 161 10.84 10.71 -27.77
C ASN A 161 11.00 9.21 -27.52
N LEU A 162 10.53 8.36 -28.41
CA LEU A 162 10.64 6.92 -28.28
C LEU A 162 12.11 6.44 -28.36
N GLU A 163 12.91 7.04 -29.23
CA GLU A 163 14.32 6.69 -29.38
C GLU A 163 15.19 7.13 -28.20
N TRP A 164 14.95 8.33 -27.66
CA TRP A 164 15.84 9.01 -26.70
C TRP A 164 15.20 9.33 -25.35
N GLY A 165 13.89 9.17 -25.20
CA GLY A 165 13.16 9.48 -23.98
C GLY A 165 12.95 10.97 -23.70
N GLN A 166 13.31 11.85 -24.64
CA GLN A 166 13.17 13.28 -24.51
C GLN A 166 11.92 13.78 -25.22
N ASN A 167 11.12 14.57 -24.53
CA ASN A 167 9.95 15.22 -25.12
C ASN A 167 10.30 16.58 -25.70
N PHE A 168 9.66 16.90 -26.84
CA PHE A 168 9.71 18.21 -27.47
C PHE A 168 8.30 18.76 -27.56
N ASN A 169 8.13 19.99 -27.14
CA ASN A 169 6.93 20.76 -27.40
C ASN A 169 7.11 21.55 -28.69
N PHE A 170 6.03 21.77 -29.43
CA PHE A 170 6.08 22.64 -30.58
C PHE A 170 4.92 23.63 -30.54
N TYR A 171 5.13 24.79 -31.09
CA TYR A 171 4.12 25.85 -31.22
C TYR A 171 4.42 26.70 -32.42
N MET A 172 3.37 27.35 -32.94
CA MET A 172 3.44 28.27 -34.07
C MET A 172 3.36 29.69 -33.54
N GLY A 173 4.09 30.61 -34.12
CA GLY A 173 3.97 32.02 -33.74
C GLY A 173 5.13 32.88 -34.24
N GLN A 174 4.83 34.15 -34.51
CA GLN A 174 5.85 35.18 -34.76
C GLN A 174 6.26 35.76 -33.40
N ASN A 175 7.52 35.65 -33.05
CA ASN A 175 8.20 36.32 -31.93
C ASN A 175 8.38 35.56 -30.62
N SER A 176 9.62 35.21 -30.36
CA SER A 176 10.16 35.11 -28.99
C SER A 176 10.36 36.54 -28.42
N PRO A 177 10.22 36.78 -27.12
CA PRO A 177 10.65 35.91 -26.05
C PRO A 177 9.48 35.26 -25.32
N PHE A 178 9.72 34.02 -24.80
CA PHE A 178 8.84 33.32 -23.93
C PHE A 178 9.12 33.71 -22.48
N LEU A 179 8.05 33.75 -21.67
CA LEU A 179 8.14 33.98 -20.27
C LEU A 179 7.95 32.64 -19.55
N VAL A 180 8.92 32.21 -18.77
CA VAL A 180 8.74 31.08 -17.85
C VAL A 180 8.28 31.62 -16.52
N GLU A 181 7.11 31.21 -16.06
CA GLU A 181 6.50 31.71 -14.83
C GLU A 181 6.02 30.56 -13.94
N THR A 182 6.18 30.75 -12.63
CA THR A 182 5.53 29.89 -11.64
C THR A 182 4.17 30.47 -11.29
N LEU A 183 3.10 29.74 -11.54
CA LEU A 183 1.73 30.18 -11.28
C LEU A 183 1.54 30.53 -9.80
N LYS A 184 0.94 31.70 -9.54
CA LYS A 184 0.57 32.16 -8.21
C LYS A 184 -0.88 31.84 -7.84
N LYS A 185 -1.72 31.63 -8.86
CA LYS A 185 -3.15 31.36 -8.72
C LYS A 185 -3.51 30.11 -9.49
N LYS A 186 -4.69 29.56 -9.25
CA LYS A 186 -5.26 28.48 -10.03
C LYS A 186 -5.65 29.02 -11.41
N GLU A 187 -5.21 28.36 -12.47
CA GLU A 187 -5.55 28.71 -13.86
C GLU A 187 -6.00 27.45 -14.58
N GLU A 188 -6.96 27.60 -15.51
CA GLU A 188 -7.40 26.51 -16.39
C GLU A 188 -6.58 26.50 -17.67
N PHE A 189 -6.23 25.32 -18.12
CA PHE A 189 -5.43 25.09 -19.31
C PHE A 189 -6.08 24.03 -20.20
N LEU A 190 -6.25 24.32 -21.49
CA LEU A 190 -6.75 23.39 -22.49
C LEU A 190 -5.59 22.77 -23.27
N ASP A 191 -5.52 21.46 -23.29
CA ASP A 191 -4.51 20.74 -24.08
C ASP A 191 -4.91 20.59 -25.57
N LEU A 192 -4.01 20.02 -26.38
CA LEU A 192 -4.22 19.73 -27.79
C LEU A 192 -5.42 18.83 -28.09
N ASN A 193 -5.87 18.06 -27.11
CA ASN A 193 -7.00 17.15 -27.24
C ASN A 193 -8.30 17.75 -26.71
N ASN A 194 -8.33 19.07 -26.43
CA ASN A 194 -9.43 19.81 -25.80
C ASN A 194 -9.82 19.36 -24.39
N PHE A 195 -8.92 18.68 -23.67
CA PHE A 195 -9.14 18.41 -22.25
C PHE A 195 -8.76 19.63 -21.40
N SER A 196 -9.62 19.99 -20.47
CA SER A 196 -9.34 21.04 -19.50
C SER A 196 -8.56 20.47 -18.32
N HIS A 197 -7.44 21.11 -17.99
CA HIS A 197 -6.61 20.78 -16.85
C HIS A 197 -6.60 21.94 -15.87
N LEU A 198 -6.83 21.66 -14.59
CA LEU A 198 -6.72 22.65 -13.54
C LEU A 198 -5.27 22.68 -13.03
N LEU A 199 -4.61 23.82 -13.21
CA LEU A 199 -3.25 24.06 -12.75
C LEU A 199 -3.29 24.76 -11.38
N PHE A 200 -2.48 24.27 -10.46
CA PHE A 200 -2.40 24.81 -9.10
C PHE A 200 -1.22 25.77 -8.94
N PRO A 201 -1.26 26.67 -7.92
CA PRO A 201 -0.12 27.50 -7.57
C PRO A 201 1.17 26.67 -7.39
N GLY A 202 2.29 27.17 -7.87
CA GLY A 202 3.56 26.43 -7.87
C GLY A 202 3.85 25.67 -9.19
N THR A 203 2.86 25.54 -10.09
CA THR A 203 3.07 24.96 -11.42
C THR A 203 3.89 25.91 -12.28
N ILE A 204 4.91 25.39 -12.95
CA ILE A 204 5.76 26.17 -13.86
C ILE A 204 5.17 26.07 -15.27
N VAL A 205 4.93 27.20 -15.87
CA VAL A 205 4.34 27.32 -17.21
C VAL A 205 5.18 28.19 -18.13
N LEU A 206 5.07 27.95 -19.41
CA LEU A 206 5.60 28.82 -20.43
C LEU A 206 4.48 29.69 -20.99
N LYS A 207 4.65 31.00 -20.97
CA LYS A 207 3.68 31.97 -21.51
C LYS A 207 4.25 32.70 -22.71
N ASP A 208 3.36 33.14 -23.59
CA ASP A 208 3.71 34.07 -24.68
C ASP A 208 3.78 35.53 -24.19
N LYS A 209 4.09 36.48 -25.09
CA LYS A 209 4.06 37.91 -24.78
C LYS A 209 2.69 38.43 -24.35
N LYS A 210 1.61 37.72 -24.70
CA LYS A 210 0.23 38.07 -24.37
C LYS A 210 -0.25 37.37 -23.09
N GLU A 211 0.67 36.77 -22.31
CA GLU A 211 0.40 36.03 -21.08
C GLU A 211 -0.44 34.75 -21.25
N ASN A 212 -0.66 34.27 -22.48
CA ASN A 212 -1.32 32.98 -22.68
C ASN A 212 -0.37 31.83 -22.34
N ILE A 213 -0.86 30.79 -21.68
CA ILE A 213 -0.10 29.59 -21.41
C ILE A 213 0.07 28.79 -22.69
N LEU A 214 1.31 28.62 -23.13
CA LEU A 214 1.69 27.83 -24.30
C LEU A 214 1.87 26.37 -23.97
N THR A 215 2.53 26.11 -22.86
CA THR A 215 2.79 24.76 -22.37
C THR A 215 3.00 24.76 -20.87
N VAL A 216 2.59 23.69 -20.24
CA VAL A 216 2.98 23.37 -18.87
C VAL A 216 4.30 22.64 -18.95
N LEU A 217 5.31 23.10 -18.22
CA LEU A 217 6.70 22.63 -18.31
C LEU A 217 6.80 21.10 -18.35
N GLY A 218 7.24 20.62 -19.52
CA GLY A 218 7.49 19.19 -19.73
C GLY A 218 6.25 18.32 -19.94
N LEU A 219 5.03 18.86 -20.00
CA LEU A 219 3.83 18.06 -19.97
C LEU A 219 2.94 18.12 -21.21
N ILE A 220 2.44 19.28 -21.59
CA ILE A 220 1.37 19.36 -22.59
C ILE A 220 1.42 20.68 -23.35
N ASN A 221 1.07 20.64 -24.64
CA ASN A 221 0.91 21.82 -25.51
C ASN A 221 -0.52 22.35 -25.49
N SER A 222 -0.69 23.65 -25.65
CA SER A 222 -1.98 24.33 -25.77
C SER A 222 -2.63 24.12 -27.14
N VAL A 223 -3.96 24.02 -27.19
CA VAL A 223 -4.78 23.92 -28.41
C VAL A 223 -4.62 25.14 -29.35
N LYS A 224 -4.38 26.32 -28.78
CA LYS A 224 -4.39 27.59 -29.53
C LYS A 224 -3.30 27.72 -30.61
N ASN A 225 -2.44 26.72 -30.78
CA ASN A 225 -1.22 26.82 -31.60
C ASN A 225 -1.27 26.11 -32.95
N ILE A 226 -2.40 25.56 -33.39
CA ILE A 226 -2.44 24.70 -34.60
C ILE A 226 -3.18 25.31 -35.77
N GLU A 227 -3.86 26.44 -35.59
CA GLU A 227 -4.66 27.03 -36.65
C GLU A 227 -3.80 27.85 -37.67
N SER A 228 -3.80 27.40 -38.92
CA SER A 228 -3.25 27.96 -40.17
C SER A 228 -1.76 27.73 -40.46
N LEU A 229 -1.51 26.75 -41.32
CA LEU A 229 -0.19 26.35 -41.86
C LEU A 229 0.40 27.25 -42.94
N SER A 230 -0.14 28.41 -43.23
CA SER A 230 0.38 29.27 -44.28
C SER A 230 1.39 30.29 -43.75
N ASN A 231 2.67 30.11 -44.08
CA ASN A 231 3.80 31.03 -43.83
C ASN A 231 4.17 31.29 -42.35
N SER A 232 3.91 30.37 -41.45
CA SER A 232 4.24 30.53 -40.01
C SER A 232 5.59 29.91 -39.63
N GLU A 233 6.26 30.55 -38.70
CA GLU A 233 7.43 30.00 -38.04
C GLU A 233 6.99 28.95 -37.04
N ILE A 234 7.65 27.76 -37.03
CA ILE A 234 7.42 26.72 -36.02
C ILE A 234 8.61 26.68 -35.08
N PHE A 235 8.30 26.65 -33.78
CA PHE A 235 9.27 26.51 -32.76
C PHE A 235 9.16 25.14 -32.08
N PHE A 236 10.27 24.42 -32.01
CA PHE A 236 10.38 23.22 -31.21
C PHE A 236 11.15 23.57 -29.96
N GLN A 237 10.61 23.17 -28.82
CA GLN A 237 11.21 23.46 -27.54
C GLN A 237 11.39 22.17 -26.74
N SER A 238 12.58 22.03 -26.21
CA SER A 238 12.88 21.01 -25.21
C SER A 238 13.44 21.65 -23.96
N ILE A 239 13.01 21.18 -22.82
CA ILE A 239 13.34 21.76 -21.52
C ILE A 239 13.97 20.66 -20.65
N PHE A 240 15.14 20.98 -20.13
CA PHE A 240 15.80 20.16 -19.13
C PHE A 240 15.71 20.85 -17.78
N TYR A 241 15.35 20.10 -16.75
CA TYR A 241 15.26 20.57 -15.36
C TYR A 241 15.83 19.53 -14.40
N ASN A 242 16.43 20.01 -13.30
CA ASN A 242 17.11 19.15 -12.34
C ASN A 242 16.41 19.14 -10.96
N PHE A 243 15.09 19.12 -10.92
CA PHE A 243 14.35 19.08 -9.66
C PHE A 243 13.24 18.03 -9.69
N ASN A 244 12.80 17.62 -8.51
CA ASN A 244 11.69 16.70 -8.36
C ASN A 244 10.38 17.47 -8.49
N PHE A 245 9.59 17.14 -9.51
CA PHE A 245 8.24 17.68 -9.63
C PHE A 245 7.35 17.09 -8.53
N GLU A 246 6.74 17.94 -7.70
CA GLU A 246 5.69 17.50 -6.80
C GLU A 246 4.44 17.18 -7.62
N LYS A 247 4.10 15.90 -7.70
CA LYS A 247 2.93 15.38 -8.45
C LYS A 247 1.60 15.98 -8.02
N ASN A 248 1.57 16.63 -6.86
CA ASN A 248 0.36 17.17 -6.24
C ASN A 248 -0.15 18.45 -6.89
N ASN A 249 0.65 19.09 -7.73
CA ASN A 249 0.32 20.41 -8.29
C ASN A 249 -0.45 20.35 -9.60
N ILE A 250 -0.69 19.16 -10.17
CA ILE A 250 -1.38 19.00 -11.44
C ILE A 250 -2.29 17.76 -11.38
N GLN A 251 -3.59 17.95 -11.59
CA GLN A 251 -4.52 16.83 -11.82
C GLN A 251 -4.43 16.42 -13.29
N LEU A 252 -3.51 15.54 -13.61
CA LEU A 252 -3.34 15.00 -14.95
C LEU A 252 -3.90 13.59 -15.05
N ASP A 253 -4.45 13.28 -16.24
CA ASP A 253 -4.87 11.92 -16.56
C ASP A 253 -3.66 10.97 -16.50
N LYS A 254 -3.80 9.86 -15.74
CA LYS A 254 -2.70 8.95 -15.36
C LYS A 254 -1.94 8.35 -16.55
N LYS A 255 -2.55 8.30 -17.75
CA LYS A 255 -1.94 7.69 -18.95
C LYS A 255 -0.84 8.54 -19.59
N ILE A 256 -0.92 9.87 -19.49
CA ILE A 256 -0.01 10.81 -20.14
C ILE A 256 1.19 11.13 -19.25
N SER A 257 1.01 11.12 -17.95
CA SER A 257 1.93 11.70 -16.97
C SER A 257 3.22 10.92 -16.71
N LEU A 258 3.22 9.59 -16.82
CA LEU A 258 4.35 8.78 -16.35
C LEU A 258 5.68 9.00 -17.08
N ARG A 259 5.65 9.29 -18.39
CA ARG A 259 6.87 9.56 -19.17
C ARG A 259 7.43 10.96 -18.93
N TYR A 260 6.56 11.93 -18.63
CA TYR A 260 6.93 13.34 -18.50
C TYR A 260 7.49 13.68 -17.10
N PHE A 261 7.09 12.95 -16.07
CA PHE A 261 7.54 13.22 -14.69
C PHE A 261 8.89 12.60 -14.33
N ARG A 262 9.51 11.84 -15.27
CA ARG A 262 10.75 11.14 -14.98
C ARG A 262 11.95 11.98 -15.39
N LYS A 263 12.99 11.93 -14.53
CA LYS A 263 14.21 12.72 -14.73
C LYS A 263 14.91 12.33 -16.02
N ILE A 264 15.14 13.31 -16.89
CA ILE A 264 15.87 13.16 -18.13
C ILE A 264 17.36 13.41 -17.86
N PHE A 265 18.23 12.76 -18.64
CA PHE A 265 19.67 12.90 -18.48
C PHE A 265 20.19 13.94 -19.47
N LEU A 266 21.08 14.81 -19.01
CA LEU A 266 21.60 15.90 -19.83
C LEU A 266 22.26 15.40 -21.14
N GLU A 267 22.93 14.25 -21.10
CA GLU A 267 23.53 13.64 -22.30
C GLU A 267 22.46 13.21 -23.31
N ASN A 268 21.41 12.52 -22.86
CA ASN A 268 20.30 12.12 -23.72
C ASN A 268 19.57 13.33 -24.29
N PHE A 269 19.44 14.40 -23.50
CA PHE A 269 18.86 15.66 -23.93
C PHE A 269 19.62 16.26 -25.12
N LYS A 270 20.96 16.33 -25.08
CA LYS A 270 21.78 16.80 -26.18
C LYS A 270 21.66 15.94 -27.44
N TYR A 271 21.72 14.62 -27.28
CA TYR A 271 21.59 13.69 -28.41
C TYR A 271 20.19 13.69 -29.05
N SER A 272 19.16 13.80 -28.25
CA SER A 272 17.78 13.88 -28.75
C SER A 272 17.56 15.17 -29.57
N PHE A 273 18.11 16.28 -29.09
CA PHE A 273 18.08 17.55 -29.81
C PHE A 273 18.80 17.49 -31.17
N GLN A 274 19.99 16.90 -31.22
CA GLN A 274 20.73 16.66 -32.46
C GLN A 274 19.97 15.76 -33.40
N ARG A 275 19.33 14.70 -32.88
CA ARG A 275 18.51 13.77 -33.68
C ARG A 275 17.34 14.50 -34.31
N LEU A 276 16.61 15.33 -33.58
CA LEU A 276 15.50 16.08 -34.09
C LEU A 276 15.97 17.11 -35.16
N LEU A 277 17.08 17.83 -34.91
CA LEU A 277 17.68 18.72 -35.88
C LEU A 277 17.98 18.00 -37.19
N THR A 278 18.67 16.88 -37.15
CA THR A 278 19.03 16.08 -38.32
C THR A 278 17.78 15.62 -39.09
N LEU A 279 16.74 15.21 -38.40
CA LEU A 279 15.48 14.81 -39.02
C LEU A 279 14.79 15.98 -39.71
N LEU A 280 14.76 17.14 -39.08
CA LEU A 280 14.19 18.36 -39.62
C LEU A 280 14.96 18.84 -40.85
N GLU A 281 16.29 18.84 -40.84
CA GLU A 281 17.14 19.21 -41.96
C GLU A 281 16.94 18.31 -43.21
N ILE A 282 16.77 16.98 -42.96
CA ILE A 282 16.58 16.02 -44.06
C ILE A 282 15.16 16.08 -44.63
N ILE A 283 14.16 16.30 -43.78
CA ILE A 283 12.75 16.14 -44.15
C ILE A 283 12.06 17.45 -44.47
N SER A 284 12.46 18.55 -43.80
CA SER A 284 11.84 19.85 -44.07
C SER A 284 12.50 20.55 -45.28
N SER A 285 11.68 21.15 -46.14
CA SER A 285 12.13 22.05 -47.19
C SER A 285 12.45 23.45 -46.67
N GLY A 286 12.23 23.72 -45.41
CA GLY A 286 12.40 25.02 -44.76
C GLY A 286 13.79 25.26 -44.17
N LEU A 287 14.07 26.50 -43.83
CA LEU A 287 15.30 26.88 -43.13
C LEU A 287 15.21 26.50 -41.65
N VAL A 288 16.10 25.62 -41.22
CA VAL A 288 16.23 25.18 -39.79
C VAL A 288 17.22 26.08 -39.07
N ILE A 289 16.78 26.84 -38.08
CA ILE A 289 17.62 27.72 -37.27
C ILE A 289 17.60 27.21 -35.82
N PRO A 290 18.67 26.58 -35.33
CA PRO A 290 18.77 26.21 -33.93
C PRO A 290 19.06 27.46 -33.08
N LYS A 291 18.23 27.70 -32.07
CA LYS A 291 18.46 28.74 -31.07
C LYS A 291 18.57 28.07 -29.69
N ILE A 292 19.65 28.34 -29.01
CA ILE A 292 19.88 27.75 -27.68
C ILE A 292 19.77 28.86 -26.65
N TYR A 293 18.79 28.75 -25.78
CA TYR A 293 18.61 29.65 -24.65
C TYR A 293 19.12 28.95 -23.40
N LEU A 294 20.21 29.49 -22.84
CA LEU A 294 20.80 28.98 -21.62
C LEU A 294 20.36 29.89 -20.48
N ASN A 295 19.54 29.40 -19.59
CA ASN A 295 19.36 30.04 -18.31
C ASN A 295 20.18 29.25 -17.28
N TYR A 296 21.39 29.71 -17.03
CA TYR A 296 22.20 29.21 -15.94
C TYR A 296 21.70 29.85 -14.64
N GLY A 297 20.92 29.12 -13.85
CA GLY A 297 21.04 29.23 -12.42
C GLY A 297 22.45 28.68 -12.05
N ASN A 298 23.10 29.23 -11.05
CA ASN A 298 24.48 28.92 -10.63
C ASN A 298 24.74 27.44 -10.25
N SER A 299 23.86 26.50 -10.51
CA SER A 299 23.86 25.13 -10.00
C SER A 299 23.58 24.02 -10.99
N ILE A 300 23.52 24.27 -12.32
CA ILE A 300 23.67 23.14 -13.26
C ILE A 300 25.15 22.73 -13.25
N GLN A 301 25.62 22.24 -12.12
CA GLN A 301 26.81 21.46 -12.06
C GLN A 301 26.56 20.27 -12.98
N LEU A 302 27.35 20.18 -14.05
CA LEU A 302 27.59 18.93 -14.78
C LEU A 302 27.77 17.91 -13.69
N THR A 303 26.76 17.07 -13.48
CA THR A 303 26.74 16.12 -12.35
C THR A 303 28.07 15.38 -12.40
N GLU A 304 28.89 15.60 -11.38
CA GLU A 304 30.16 14.88 -11.25
C GLU A 304 29.87 13.40 -11.39
N GLN A 305 30.62 12.74 -12.24
CA GLN A 305 30.44 11.32 -12.47
C GLN A 305 30.66 10.60 -11.15
N LYS A 306 29.65 9.90 -10.68
CA LYS A 306 29.68 9.20 -9.40
C LYS A 306 30.62 8.00 -9.48
N ILE A 307 31.51 7.87 -8.52
CA ILE A 307 32.37 6.71 -8.35
C ILE A 307 31.82 5.88 -7.18
N LEU A 308 31.56 4.61 -7.44
CA LEU A 308 31.16 3.64 -6.41
C LEU A 308 32.28 2.64 -6.16
N LYS A 309 32.47 2.35 -4.90
CA LYS A 309 33.39 1.35 -4.40
C LYS A 309 32.69 0.04 -4.13
N CYS A 310 33.29 -1.07 -4.55
CA CYS A 310 32.83 -2.43 -4.30
C CYS A 310 33.94 -3.23 -3.62
N ARG A 311 33.70 -3.72 -2.41
CA ARG A 311 34.66 -4.49 -1.63
C ARG A 311 34.57 -5.97 -1.96
N GLN A 312 35.72 -6.61 -2.15
CA GLN A 312 35.82 -8.04 -2.43
C GLN A 312 35.19 -8.89 -1.31
N LYS A 313 35.38 -8.47 -0.04
CA LYS A 313 34.79 -9.16 1.12
C LYS A 313 33.26 -9.15 1.07
N THR A 314 32.65 -8.01 0.71
CA THR A 314 31.18 -7.89 0.60
C THR A 314 30.66 -8.77 -0.55
N LEU A 315 31.31 -8.73 -1.71
CA LEU A 315 30.98 -9.60 -2.84
C LEU A 315 31.03 -11.08 -2.45
N LYS A 316 32.12 -11.51 -1.79
CA LYS A 316 32.26 -12.89 -1.34
C LYS A 316 31.17 -13.29 -0.35
N ASN A 317 30.84 -12.43 0.60
CA ASN A 317 29.85 -12.73 1.62
C ASN A 317 28.41 -12.82 1.05
N ILE A 318 28.09 -12.00 0.04
CA ILE A 318 26.74 -11.97 -0.54
C ILE A 318 26.59 -13.01 -1.64
N LEU A 319 27.55 -13.11 -2.56
CA LEU A 319 27.46 -13.95 -3.75
C LEU A 319 28.21 -15.27 -3.64
N ASN A 320 29.03 -15.44 -2.60
CA ASN A 320 29.89 -16.62 -2.38
C ASN A 320 30.80 -16.96 -3.58
N LEU A 321 31.21 -15.94 -4.34
CA LEU A 321 32.11 -16.11 -5.47
C LEU A 321 33.56 -15.90 -5.05
N THR A 322 34.49 -16.64 -5.66
CA THR A 322 35.92 -16.50 -5.45
C THR A 322 36.62 -15.75 -6.59
N LYS A 323 36.01 -15.73 -7.77
CA LYS A 323 36.54 -15.05 -8.97
C LYS A 323 35.42 -14.13 -9.51
N TYR A 324 35.82 -12.95 -9.98
CA TYR A 324 34.93 -11.95 -10.52
C TYR A 324 35.37 -11.53 -11.90
N ASP A 325 34.44 -11.53 -12.86
CA ASP A 325 34.65 -11.01 -14.22
C ASP A 325 33.73 -9.77 -14.40
N PHE A 326 34.32 -8.60 -14.37
CA PHE A 326 33.61 -7.34 -14.55
C PHE A 326 33.56 -6.86 -16.01
N SER A 327 34.02 -7.63 -16.97
CA SER A 327 33.94 -7.28 -18.40
C SER A 327 32.47 -7.06 -18.83
N ILE A 328 31.53 -7.74 -18.16
CA ILE A 328 30.10 -7.58 -18.37
C ILE A 328 29.60 -6.17 -18.01
N PHE A 329 30.22 -5.50 -17.05
CA PHE A 329 29.87 -4.14 -16.65
C PHE A 329 30.22 -3.12 -17.73
N GLU A 330 31.30 -3.30 -18.45
CA GLU A 330 31.68 -2.40 -19.54
C GLU A 330 30.61 -2.32 -20.63
N LYS A 331 29.95 -3.44 -20.90
CA LYS A 331 28.83 -3.50 -21.86
C LYS A 331 27.63 -2.70 -21.40
N SER A 332 27.37 -2.65 -20.09
CA SER A 332 26.30 -1.85 -19.49
C SER A 332 26.64 -0.37 -19.30
N GLY A 333 27.86 0.03 -19.64
CA GLY A 333 28.36 1.40 -19.50
C GLY A 333 29.03 1.69 -18.17
N LEU A 334 29.12 0.75 -17.26
CA LEU A 334 29.87 0.86 -16.01
C LEU A 334 31.36 0.63 -16.32
N LYS A 335 32.20 1.61 -16.01
CA LYS A 335 33.64 1.52 -16.29
C LYS A 335 34.43 1.29 -15.01
N MET A 336 35.24 0.23 -14.95
CA MET A 336 36.17 0.05 -13.87
C MET A 336 37.32 1.06 -14.02
N ILE A 337 37.56 1.90 -13.00
CA ILE A 337 38.59 2.93 -12.99
C ILE A 337 39.89 2.35 -12.44
N CYS A 338 39.80 1.68 -11.30
CA CYS A 338 40.95 1.07 -10.64
C CYS A 338 40.53 -0.15 -9.81
N GLN A 339 41.51 -1.01 -9.58
CA GLN A 339 41.41 -2.18 -8.73
C GLN A 339 42.55 -2.20 -7.75
N THR A 340 42.22 -2.39 -6.48
CA THR A 340 43.19 -2.67 -5.41
C THR A 340 43.10 -4.15 -4.99
N LYS A 341 43.94 -4.60 -4.06
CA LYS A 341 43.86 -6.00 -3.58
C LYS A 341 42.48 -6.41 -3.06
N ASN A 342 41.73 -5.46 -2.48
CA ASN A 342 40.47 -5.77 -1.78
C ASN A 342 39.26 -4.99 -2.27
N GLU A 343 39.42 -4.08 -3.22
CA GLU A 343 38.39 -3.12 -3.63
C GLU A 343 38.43 -2.85 -5.13
N PHE A 344 37.25 -2.66 -5.69
CA PHE A 344 37.03 -2.27 -7.07
C PHE A 344 36.31 -0.92 -7.11
N TYR A 345 36.69 -0.04 -8.02
CA TYR A 345 36.09 1.29 -8.16
C TYR A 345 35.50 1.43 -9.56
N PHE A 346 34.21 1.76 -9.60
CA PHE A 346 33.44 1.84 -10.84
C PHE A 346 32.95 3.28 -11.05
N LEU A 347 33.11 3.78 -12.27
CA LEU A 347 32.51 5.02 -12.74
C LEU A 347 31.07 4.73 -13.18
N ILE A 348 30.12 5.39 -12.56
CA ILE A 348 28.71 5.18 -12.80
C ILE A 348 28.24 6.17 -13.87
N PRO A 349 27.62 5.69 -14.96
CA PRO A 349 27.05 6.57 -15.95
C PRO A 349 25.89 7.39 -15.38
N ASN A 350 25.76 8.65 -15.79
CA ASN A 350 24.78 9.59 -15.24
C ASN A 350 23.33 9.15 -15.39
N TYR A 351 23.02 8.25 -16.35
CA TYR A 351 21.67 7.70 -16.53
C TYR A 351 21.31 6.61 -15.50
N ARG A 352 22.28 6.03 -14.78
CA ARG A 352 22.08 5.02 -13.74
C ARG A 352 21.99 5.69 -12.36
N LYS A 353 20.89 6.39 -12.11
CA LYS A 353 20.64 7.04 -10.82
C LYS A 353 20.28 6.07 -9.69
N ASP A 354 19.84 4.88 -10.06
CA ASP A 354 19.51 3.77 -9.18
C ASP A 354 20.73 3.22 -8.44
N LEU A 355 21.94 3.38 -9.01
CA LEU A 355 23.18 2.90 -8.42
C LEU A 355 23.75 3.92 -7.42
N GLU A 356 23.42 3.74 -6.16
CA GLU A 356 23.86 4.66 -5.10
C GLU A 356 24.81 4.03 -4.10
N ARG A 357 24.70 2.74 -3.87
CA ARG A 357 25.40 1.99 -2.83
C ARG A 357 26.20 0.84 -3.41
N GLU A 358 27.11 0.31 -2.61
CA GLU A 358 27.90 -0.90 -2.95
C GLU A 358 26.99 -2.09 -3.29
N VAL A 359 25.90 -2.25 -2.55
CA VAL A 359 24.96 -3.36 -2.72
C VAL A 359 24.27 -3.30 -4.09
N ASP A 360 23.99 -2.11 -4.59
CA ASP A 360 23.34 -1.90 -5.87
C ASP A 360 24.26 -2.39 -7.03
N LEU A 361 25.59 -2.22 -6.90
CA LEU A 361 26.56 -2.81 -7.83
C LEU A 361 26.62 -4.34 -7.75
N ILE A 362 26.49 -4.88 -6.56
CA ILE A 362 26.47 -6.34 -6.36
C ILE A 362 25.20 -6.94 -6.96
N GLU A 363 24.07 -6.26 -6.83
CA GLU A 363 22.81 -6.63 -7.47
C GLU A 363 22.96 -6.65 -9.00
N GLU A 364 23.51 -5.58 -9.60
CA GLU A 364 23.76 -5.52 -11.04
C GLU A 364 24.67 -6.67 -11.50
N TYR A 365 25.73 -6.92 -10.76
CA TYR A 365 26.62 -8.04 -11.07
C TYR A 365 25.89 -9.38 -11.06
N SER A 366 25.11 -9.63 -10.01
CA SER A 366 24.35 -10.87 -9.86
C SER A 366 23.31 -11.06 -10.97
N ARG A 367 22.65 -9.99 -11.35
CA ARG A 367 21.64 -9.95 -12.40
C ARG A 367 22.23 -10.28 -13.77
N PHE A 368 23.38 -9.72 -14.10
CA PHE A 368 24.07 -9.97 -15.37
C PHE A 368 24.75 -11.34 -15.45
N VAL A 369 25.33 -11.81 -14.36
CA VAL A 369 25.90 -13.16 -14.28
C VAL A 369 24.80 -14.22 -14.32
N GLY A 370 23.62 -13.90 -13.82
CA GLY A 370 22.46 -14.77 -13.75
C GLY A 370 22.39 -15.58 -12.46
N TYR A 371 21.27 -15.51 -11.79
CA TYR A 371 21.04 -16.12 -10.47
C TYR A 371 21.26 -17.64 -10.43
N LYS A 372 21.10 -18.34 -11.57
CA LYS A 372 21.36 -19.78 -11.69
C LYS A 372 22.82 -20.18 -11.49
N ASN A 373 23.74 -19.23 -11.63
CA ASN A 373 25.17 -19.48 -11.52
C ASN A 373 25.69 -19.35 -10.08
N PHE A 374 24.84 -19.00 -9.13
CA PHE A 374 25.19 -18.91 -7.71
C PHE A 374 24.81 -20.21 -7.01
N MET A 375 25.72 -20.70 -6.13
CA MET A 375 25.43 -21.87 -5.32
C MET A 375 24.49 -21.53 -4.18
N GLU A 376 23.43 -22.31 -4.03
CA GLU A 376 22.53 -22.23 -2.88
C GLU A 376 23.24 -22.75 -1.63
N ILE A 377 23.27 -21.93 -0.58
CA ILE A 377 23.83 -22.28 0.71
C ILE A 377 22.71 -22.20 1.75
N PHE A 378 22.45 -23.30 2.42
CA PHE A 378 21.55 -23.28 3.55
C PHE A 378 22.17 -22.49 4.71
N PRO A 379 21.43 -21.58 5.32
CA PRO A 379 21.91 -20.87 6.50
C PRO A 379 22.19 -21.89 7.62
N GLU A 380 23.27 -21.64 8.37
CA GLU A 380 23.55 -22.45 9.56
C GLU A 380 22.34 -22.37 10.51
N LYS A 381 21.95 -23.55 11.03
CA LYS A 381 20.87 -23.62 12.00
C LYS A 381 21.27 -22.84 13.26
N SER A 382 20.88 -21.60 13.36
CA SER A 382 20.91 -20.90 14.65
C SER A 382 19.93 -21.59 15.59
N LYS A 383 20.34 -21.89 16.82
CA LYS A 383 19.40 -22.33 17.84
C LYS A 383 18.34 -21.23 17.98
N PRO A 384 17.08 -21.49 17.65
CA PRO A 384 16.07 -20.45 17.81
C PRO A 384 16.00 -20.10 19.29
N ASN A 385 16.24 -18.84 19.62
CA ASN A 385 15.79 -18.29 20.90
C ASN A 385 14.26 -18.29 20.81
N MET A 386 13.65 -19.42 21.14
CA MET A 386 12.21 -19.49 21.26
C MET A 386 11.80 -18.63 22.45
N GLU A 387 11.37 -17.42 22.18
CA GLU A 387 10.68 -16.64 23.21
C GLU A 387 9.44 -17.44 23.63
N ARG A 388 9.31 -17.70 24.94
CA ARG A 388 8.17 -18.41 25.54
C ARG A 388 6.79 -17.81 25.17
N ASN A 389 6.77 -16.63 24.61
CA ASN A 389 5.56 -15.90 24.21
C ASN A 389 4.78 -16.53 23.04
N SER A 390 5.45 -17.32 22.18
CA SER A 390 4.77 -17.99 21.05
C SER A 390 3.78 -19.08 21.52
N HIS A 391 4.04 -19.73 22.64
CA HIS A 391 3.16 -20.80 23.14
C HIS A 391 1.79 -20.27 23.61
N ASN A 392 1.71 -19.07 24.16
CA ASN A 392 0.44 -18.52 24.65
C ASN A 392 -0.51 -18.16 23.48
N TYR A 393 0.02 -17.66 22.38
CA TYR A 393 -0.80 -17.37 21.20
C TYR A 393 -1.37 -18.64 20.57
N GLU A 394 -0.55 -19.67 20.43
CA GLU A 394 -0.97 -20.94 19.86
C GLU A 394 -2.08 -21.57 20.70
N PHE A 395 -1.99 -21.50 22.02
CA PHE A 395 -3.01 -22.03 22.90
C PHE A 395 -4.34 -21.26 22.79
N ILE A 396 -4.30 -19.92 22.70
CA ILE A 396 -5.50 -19.11 22.51
C ILE A 396 -6.16 -19.47 21.18
N LYS A 397 -5.36 -19.60 20.12
CA LYS A 397 -5.82 -20.01 18.81
C LYS A 397 -6.50 -21.39 18.85
N GLN A 398 -5.86 -22.37 19.46
CA GLN A 398 -6.41 -23.72 19.63
C GLN A 398 -7.73 -23.74 20.41
N PHE A 399 -7.88 -22.90 21.44
CA PHE A 399 -9.14 -22.77 22.16
C PHE A 399 -10.30 -22.39 21.24
N PHE A 400 -10.11 -21.35 20.41
CA PHE A 400 -11.17 -20.89 19.51
C PHE A 400 -11.43 -21.90 18.39
N ILE A 401 -10.41 -22.51 17.80
CA ILE A 401 -10.57 -23.56 16.78
C ILE A 401 -11.34 -24.73 17.33
N ASN A 402 -10.98 -25.23 18.52
CA ASN A 402 -11.66 -26.34 19.19
C ASN A 402 -13.11 -26.00 19.60
N SER A 403 -13.41 -24.70 19.72
CA SER A 403 -14.76 -24.20 19.98
C SER A 403 -15.58 -23.97 18.71
N GLY A 404 -15.06 -24.37 17.55
CA GLY A 404 -15.75 -24.27 16.26
C GLY A 404 -15.66 -22.89 15.57
N PHE A 405 -14.66 -22.07 15.94
CA PHE A 405 -14.39 -20.81 15.22
C PHE A 405 -13.44 -21.04 14.07
N ASN A 406 -13.64 -20.29 12.99
CA ASN A 406 -12.73 -20.20 11.87
C ASN A 406 -11.83 -18.98 12.04
N GLU A 407 -10.51 -19.18 11.94
CA GLU A 407 -9.56 -18.07 11.94
C GLU A 407 -9.62 -17.31 10.64
N ILE A 408 -9.65 -15.99 10.72
CA ILE A 408 -9.57 -15.10 9.57
C ILE A 408 -8.45 -14.09 9.76
N ILE A 409 -7.92 -13.59 8.66
CA ILE A 409 -6.91 -12.53 8.63
C ILE A 409 -7.46 -11.42 7.74
N THR A 410 -7.72 -10.26 8.34
CA THR A 410 -8.28 -9.13 7.62
C THR A 410 -7.25 -8.02 7.44
N ASN A 411 -7.45 -7.19 6.39
CA ASN A 411 -6.60 -6.02 6.17
C ASN A 411 -6.76 -5.01 7.32
N PRO A 412 -5.66 -4.56 7.97
CA PRO A 412 -5.72 -3.62 9.09
C PRO A 412 -6.08 -2.19 8.68
N ILE A 413 -6.36 -1.92 7.42
CA ILE A 413 -6.68 -0.61 6.90
C ILE A 413 -8.18 -0.44 6.74
N LEU A 414 -8.70 0.71 7.13
CA LEU A 414 -10.12 1.06 7.13
C LEU A 414 -10.44 2.19 6.16
N ASP A 415 -11.69 2.19 5.69
CA ASP A 415 -12.33 3.27 4.94
C ASP A 415 -12.59 4.51 5.82
N ILE A 416 -12.74 5.65 5.17
CA ILE A 416 -13.04 6.96 5.77
C ILE A 416 -14.29 6.93 6.65
N LYS A 417 -15.34 6.20 6.25
CA LYS A 417 -16.62 6.10 6.97
C LYS A 417 -16.53 5.39 8.32
N LYS A 418 -15.47 4.61 8.54
CA LYS A 418 -15.26 3.79 9.76
C LYS A 418 -14.19 4.36 10.69
N GLN A 419 -13.85 5.63 10.50
CA GLN A 419 -12.82 6.31 11.28
C GLN A 419 -13.26 6.59 12.71
N GLN A 420 -12.28 6.56 13.60
CA GLN A 420 -12.41 7.04 14.98
C GLN A 420 -11.43 8.19 15.24
N ILE A 421 -11.69 8.98 16.28
CA ILE A 421 -10.90 10.17 16.64
C ILE A 421 -9.40 9.85 16.83
N SER A 422 -9.06 8.63 17.26
CA SER A 422 -7.69 8.16 17.48
C SER A 422 -7.06 7.44 16.30
N SER A 423 -7.67 7.48 15.10
CA SER A 423 -7.17 6.80 13.92
C SER A 423 -5.88 7.42 13.38
N ILE A 424 -5.00 6.58 12.85
CA ILE A 424 -3.76 6.98 12.20
C ILE A 424 -3.99 6.97 10.70
N PHE A 425 -3.73 8.08 10.04
CA PHE A 425 -3.91 8.24 8.60
C PHE A 425 -2.65 7.84 7.82
N ILE A 426 -2.87 7.26 6.65
CA ILE A 426 -1.81 6.93 5.69
C ILE A 426 -1.61 8.14 4.77
N ASN A 427 -0.38 8.63 4.63
CA ASN A 427 -0.09 9.84 3.87
C ASN A 427 -0.42 9.72 2.37
N ASN A 428 -0.21 8.54 1.77
CA ASN A 428 -0.42 8.29 0.34
C ASN A 428 -1.23 7.01 0.13
N PRO A 429 -2.53 7.01 0.48
CA PRO A 429 -3.37 5.83 0.34
C PRO A 429 -3.57 5.47 -1.14
N LEU A 430 -3.74 4.18 -1.42
CA LEU A 430 -4.00 3.69 -2.79
C LEU A 430 -5.34 4.18 -3.33
N ASN A 431 -6.35 4.23 -2.48
CA ASN A 431 -7.70 4.73 -2.77
C ASN A 431 -8.39 5.17 -1.46
N ASN A 432 -9.63 5.63 -1.56
CA ASN A 432 -10.43 6.09 -0.42
C ASN A 432 -10.85 4.96 0.56
N GLU A 433 -10.69 3.70 0.19
CA GLU A 433 -10.98 2.54 1.04
C GLU A 433 -9.81 2.18 1.97
N PHE A 434 -8.62 2.74 1.73
CA PHE A 434 -7.38 2.39 2.43
C PHE A 434 -6.72 3.61 3.08
N ILE A 435 -7.49 4.38 3.86
CA ILE A 435 -7.04 5.69 4.38
C ILE A 435 -6.44 5.61 5.77
N SER A 436 -6.97 4.78 6.67
CA SER A 436 -6.58 4.79 8.08
C SER A 436 -6.33 3.40 8.64
N LEU A 437 -5.44 3.32 9.64
CA LEU A 437 -5.21 2.09 10.39
C LEU A 437 -6.34 1.84 11.39
N ARG A 438 -6.70 0.56 11.59
CA ARG A 438 -7.77 0.14 12.49
C ARG A 438 -7.42 0.35 13.96
N THR A 439 -8.35 0.87 14.72
CA THR A 439 -8.26 1.03 16.18
C THR A 439 -8.85 -0.16 16.93
N ASN A 440 -9.73 -0.93 16.27
CA ASN A 440 -10.33 -2.18 16.74
C ASN A 440 -10.49 -3.15 15.56
N ILE A 441 -10.74 -4.42 15.86
CA ILE A 441 -10.94 -5.47 14.83
C ILE A 441 -12.42 -5.56 14.42
N PHE A 442 -13.34 -4.99 15.17
CA PHE A 442 -14.80 -5.14 15.01
C PHE A 442 -15.29 -4.86 13.60
N PHE A 443 -14.92 -3.73 13.01
CA PHE A 443 -15.45 -3.35 11.69
C PHE A 443 -15.10 -4.35 10.60
N LYS A 444 -13.90 -4.92 10.65
CA LYS A 444 -13.46 -5.92 9.66
C LYS A 444 -14.12 -7.27 9.87
N LEU A 445 -14.34 -7.65 11.11
CA LEU A 445 -15.12 -8.86 11.44
C LEU A 445 -16.57 -8.73 10.96
N LEU A 446 -17.20 -7.56 11.16
CA LEU A 446 -18.55 -7.27 10.66
C LEU A 446 -18.62 -7.38 9.14
N ASP A 447 -17.67 -6.75 8.42
CA ASP A 447 -17.61 -6.84 6.96
C ASP A 447 -17.50 -8.29 6.48
N THR A 448 -16.61 -9.06 7.12
CA THR A 448 -16.40 -10.46 6.75
C THR A 448 -17.63 -11.31 7.06
N TYR A 449 -18.29 -11.07 8.18
CA TYR A 449 -19.53 -11.76 8.56
C TYR A 449 -20.64 -11.43 7.58
N GLN A 450 -20.83 -10.17 7.22
CA GLN A 450 -21.80 -9.74 6.21
C GLN A 450 -21.56 -10.38 4.84
N ASN A 451 -20.31 -10.40 4.40
CA ASN A 451 -19.92 -11.05 3.15
C ASN A 451 -20.22 -12.56 3.19
N SER A 452 -19.99 -13.21 4.34
CA SER A 452 -20.32 -14.63 4.54
C SER A 452 -21.82 -14.88 4.42
N LEU A 453 -22.66 -14.01 5.02
CA LEU A 453 -24.11 -14.10 4.89
C LEU A 453 -24.58 -13.91 3.44
N ASN A 454 -24.02 -12.92 2.73
CA ASN A 454 -24.35 -12.65 1.34
C ASN A 454 -23.98 -13.82 0.40
N LEU A 455 -22.97 -14.61 0.76
CA LEU A 455 -22.57 -15.82 0.05
C LEU A 455 -23.39 -17.06 0.46
N GLY A 456 -24.38 -16.91 1.34
CA GLY A 456 -25.21 -18.02 1.82
C GLY A 456 -24.57 -18.91 2.86
N PHE A 457 -23.47 -18.48 3.47
CA PHE A 457 -22.84 -19.19 4.58
C PHE A 457 -23.42 -18.70 5.92
N ASP A 458 -24.60 -19.14 6.25
CA ASP A 458 -25.22 -18.84 7.54
C ASP A 458 -24.44 -19.47 8.69
N GLN A 459 -24.39 -18.77 9.84
CA GLN A 459 -23.98 -19.32 11.14
C GLN A 459 -22.49 -19.73 11.29
N LYS A 460 -21.57 -19.08 10.62
CA LYS A 460 -20.15 -19.31 10.85
C LYS A 460 -19.60 -18.42 11.97
N ASN A 461 -18.82 -19.03 12.86
CA ASN A 461 -18.09 -18.32 13.88
C ASN A 461 -16.72 -17.92 13.32
N PHE A 462 -16.35 -16.66 13.47
CA PHE A 462 -15.06 -16.16 13.03
C PHE A 462 -14.29 -15.54 14.20
N PHE A 463 -12.98 -15.71 14.19
CA PHE A 463 -12.08 -14.98 15.10
C PHE A 463 -10.85 -14.50 14.35
N GLU A 464 -10.25 -13.44 14.86
CA GLU A 464 -9.00 -12.88 14.35
C GLU A 464 -8.09 -12.52 15.51
N MET A 465 -6.82 -12.89 15.40
CA MET A 465 -5.75 -12.39 16.25
C MET A 465 -4.95 -11.37 15.43
N GLY A 466 -5.05 -10.10 15.78
CA GLY A 466 -4.49 -9.05 14.95
C GLY A 466 -4.07 -7.81 15.72
N ARG A 467 -3.28 -6.98 15.05
CA ARG A 467 -2.79 -5.74 15.61
C ARG A 467 -3.75 -4.58 15.38
N THR A 468 -3.90 -3.73 16.38
CA THR A 468 -4.67 -2.49 16.35
C THR A 468 -3.77 -1.31 16.68
N PHE A 469 -4.12 -0.13 16.21
CA PHE A 469 -3.26 1.04 16.25
C PHE A 469 -4.04 2.24 16.81
N LYS A 470 -3.44 2.95 17.76
CA LYS A 470 -4.02 4.17 18.33
C LYS A 470 -2.97 5.27 18.38
N LYS A 471 -3.40 6.51 18.12
CA LYS A 471 -2.58 7.69 18.34
C LYS A 471 -3.04 8.39 19.62
N THR A 472 -2.14 8.46 20.59
CA THR A 472 -2.39 9.16 21.87
C THR A 472 -1.36 10.28 21.98
N LYS A 473 -1.81 11.55 21.94
CA LYS A 473 -0.95 12.72 21.84
C LYS A 473 -0.02 12.59 20.61
N ASN A 474 1.28 12.35 20.79
CA ASN A 474 2.26 12.16 19.70
C ASN A 474 2.85 10.74 19.65
N ILE A 475 2.32 9.80 20.43
CA ILE A 475 2.80 8.43 20.52
C ILE A 475 1.83 7.51 19.77
N ILE A 476 2.39 6.63 18.94
CA ILE A 476 1.66 5.54 18.31
C ILE A 476 1.74 4.33 19.22
N ILE A 477 0.59 3.80 19.60
CA ILE A 477 0.48 2.61 20.43
C ILE A 477 -0.05 1.46 19.56
N GLU A 478 0.68 0.37 19.55
CA GLU A 478 0.31 -0.88 18.87
C GLU A 478 -0.09 -1.92 19.90
N ASN A 479 -1.30 -2.46 19.78
CA ASN A 479 -1.79 -3.51 20.67
C ASN A 479 -2.21 -4.73 19.87
N ASP A 480 -1.72 -5.90 20.26
CA ASP A 480 -2.19 -7.18 19.75
C ASP A 480 -3.48 -7.56 20.45
N LYS A 481 -4.51 -7.90 19.69
CA LYS A 481 -5.84 -8.24 20.20
C LYS A 481 -6.35 -9.55 19.61
N VAL A 482 -7.25 -10.21 20.33
CA VAL A 482 -8.09 -11.27 19.80
C VAL A 482 -9.53 -10.80 19.80
N ALA A 483 -10.20 -10.96 18.68
CA ALA A 483 -11.61 -10.62 18.55
C ALA A 483 -12.36 -11.74 17.81
N GLY A 484 -13.64 -11.86 18.08
CA GLY A 484 -14.47 -12.84 17.39
C GLY A 484 -15.91 -12.41 17.28
N ILE A 485 -16.61 -13.01 16.30
CA ILE A 485 -18.02 -12.83 16.01
C ILE A 485 -18.67 -14.19 15.82
N PHE A 486 -19.82 -14.40 16.46
CA PHE A 486 -20.52 -15.67 16.37
C PHE A 486 -22.04 -15.52 16.60
N PRO A 487 -22.89 -16.20 15.84
CA PRO A 487 -24.31 -16.34 16.09
C PRO A 487 -24.55 -17.45 17.10
N LEU A 488 -25.60 -17.33 17.91
CA LEU A 488 -26.03 -18.39 18.79
C LEU A 488 -27.47 -18.79 18.48
N GLN A 489 -27.64 -20.07 18.14
CA GLN A 489 -28.94 -20.66 17.88
C GLN A 489 -29.66 -20.95 19.20
N GLN A 490 -30.96 -20.61 19.28
CA GLN A 490 -31.80 -21.01 20.42
C GLN A 490 -31.87 -22.54 20.54
N ILE A 491 -31.32 -23.07 21.62
CA ILE A 491 -31.32 -24.51 21.90
C ILE A 491 -32.62 -24.94 22.55
N LYS A 492 -33.27 -24.10 23.36
CA LYS A 492 -34.60 -24.27 23.95
C LYS A 492 -35.18 -22.91 24.32
N LYS A 493 -36.46 -22.67 24.01
CA LYS A 493 -37.21 -21.55 24.63
C LYS A 493 -37.43 -21.90 26.10
N SER A 494 -36.61 -21.40 26.99
CA SER A 494 -37.03 -21.26 28.38
C SER A 494 -37.91 -20.03 28.48
N LEU A 495 -39.08 -20.17 29.09
CA LEU A 495 -40.11 -19.14 29.21
C LEU A 495 -39.58 -17.85 29.95
N PHE A 496 -38.42 -17.92 30.63
CA PHE A 496 -38.04 -16.89 31.58
C PHE A 496 -36.61 -16.29 31.38
N PHE A 497 -35.75 -16.85 30.53
CA PHE A 497 -34.36 -16.35 30.39
C PHE A 497 -33.91 -16.28 28.95
N ASN A 498 -33.19 -15.22 28.59
CA ASN A 498 -32.39 -15.12 27.37
C ASN A 498 -31.23 -16.13 27.45
N THR A 499 -31.51 -17.39 27.13
CA THR A 499 -30.53 -18.49 27.25
C THR A 499 -29.29 -18.22 26.39
N GLU A 500 -29.46 -17.56 25.25
CA GLU A 500 -28.39 -17.24 24.32
C GLU A 500 -27.35 -16.29 24.91
N TRP A 501 -27.80 -15.23 25.61
CA TRP A 501 -26.89 -14.31 26.28
C TRP A 501 -26.04 -15.00 27.33
N PHE A 502 -26.66 -15.84 28.17
CA PHE A 502 -25.91 -16.56 29.21
C PHE A 502 -24.96 -17.60 28.62
N MET A 503 -25.32 -18.25 27.51
CA MET A 503 -24.43 -19.18 26.82
C MET A 503 -23.23 -18.44 26.20
N ALA A 504 -23.47 -17.32 25.54
CA ALA A 504 -22.41 -16.50 24.95
C ALA A 504 -21.46 -15.97 26.02
N LYS A 505 -22.01 -15.46 27.12
CA LYS A 505 -21.21 -15.00 28.26
C LYS A 505 -20.43 -16.14 28.90
N GLY A 506 -21.05 -17.31 29.12
CA GLY A 506 -20.41 -18.50 29.68
C GLY A 506 -19.28 -19.03 28.82
N PHE A 507 -19.41 -18.95 27.50
CA PHE A 507 -18.30 -19.27 26.57
C PHE A 507 -17.06 -18.41 26.84
N LEU A 508 -17.25 -17.09 27.00
CA LEU A 508 -16.14 -16.19 27.28
C LEU A 508 -15.61 -16.33 28.72
N GLU A 509 -16.46 -16.62 29.68
CA GLU A 509 -16.02 -16.94 31.05
C GLU A 509 -15.14 -18.19 31.06
N ASN A 510 -15.45 -19.21 30.26
CA ASN A 510 -14.61 -20.39 30.06
C ASN A 510 -13.27 -20.04 29.40
N PHE A 511 -13.27 -19.13 28.42
CA PHE A 511 -12.03 -18.62 27.83
C PHE A 511 -11.16 -17.91 28.85
N LEU A 512 -11.74 -17.00 29.62
CA LEU A 512 -11.02 -16.25 30.66
C LEU A 512 -10.55 -17.13 31.79
N ALA A 513 -11.28 -18.22 32.11
CA ALA A 513 -10.89 -19.19 33.14
C ALA A 513 -9.60 -19.99 32.83
N LEU A 514 -9.12 -19.91 31.56
CA LEU A 514 -7.81 -20.46 31.18
C LEU A 514 -6.64 -19.66 31.74
N PHE A 515 -6.89 -18.45 32.19
CA PHE A 515 -5.88 -17.54 32.71
C PHE A 515 -6.09 -17.33 34.21
N ASP A 516 -5.01 -17.12 34.94
CA ASP A 516 -5.07 -16.82 36.38
C ASP A 516 -5.32 -15.31 36.55
N HIS A 517 -6.58 -14.95 36.84
CA HIS A 517 -7.01 -13.57 37.01
C HIS A 517 -7.58 -13.38 38.42
N GLN A 518 -6.84 -12.72 39.31
CA GLN A 518 -7.31 -12.45 40.68
C GLN A 518 -8.21 -11.20 40.79
N ASP A 519 -8.10 -10.25 39.85
CA ASP A 519 -8.73 -8.92 39.91
C ASP A 519 -9.71 -8.62 38.76
N LEU A 520 -10.31 -9.65 38.15
CA LEU A 520 -11.24 -9.43 37.02
C LEU A 520 -12.58 -8.88 37.53
N LYS A 521 -12.95 -7.66 37.06
CA LYS A 521 -14.24 -7.06 37.31
C LYS A 521 -15.03 -6.98 36.01
N ILE A 522 -16.32 -7.31 36.10
CA ILE A 522 -17.28 -7.20 34.99
C ILE A 522 -18.17 -6.01 35.28
N GLU A 523 -18.18 -5.06 34.35
CA GLU A 523 -19.00 -3.84 34.47
C GLU A 523 -19.89 -3.71 33.23
N LYS A 524 -20.97 -2.92 33.36
CA LYS A 524 -21.82 -2.57 32.21
C LYS A 524 -21.01 -1.71 31.24
N ASN A 525 -21.21 -1.94 29.95
CA ASN A 525 -20.55 -1.12 28.95
C ASN A 525 -21.06 0.33 29.02
N THR A 526 -20.14 1.26 29.23
CA THR A 526 -20.39 2.70 29.24
C THR A 526 -19.96 3.40 27.94
N PHE A 527 -19.36 2.65 27.01
CA PHE A 527 -18.95 3.21 25.72
C PHE A 527 -20.15 3.24 24.76
N SER A 528 -20.43 4.38 24.20
CA SER A 528 -21.41 4.57 23.13
C SER A 528 -20.87 4.08 21.78
N LEU A 529 -20.63 2.79 21.66
CA LEU A 529 -20.42 2.17 20.35
C LEU A 529 -21.80 1.71 19.86
N ASP A 530 -22.34 2.35 18.85
CA ASP A 530 -23.64 2.03 18.21
C ASP A 530 -23.71 0.59 17.67
N ILE A 531 -22.58 -0.13 17.70
CA ILE A 531 -22.47 -1.52 17.26
C ILE A 531 -23.11 -2.50 18.24
N PHE A 532 -23.10 -2.20 19.55
CA PHE A 532 -23.56 -3.10 20.59
C PHE A 532 -24.95 -2.72 21.10
N HIS A 533 -25.67 -3.74 21.55
CA HIS A 533 -26.95 -3.56 22.24
C HIS A 533 -26.71 -2.84 23.58
N GLU A 534 -27.50 -1.81 23.88
CA GLU A 534 -27.31 -0.93 25.04
C GLU A 534 -27.25 -1.65 26.39
N THR A 535 -28.09 -2.68 26.59
CA THR A 535 -28.21 -3.40 27.85
C THR A 535 -27.47 -4.72 27.88
N LYS A 536 -27.16 -5.31 26.69
CA LYS A 536 -26.50 -6.61 26.58
C LYS A 536 -25.04 -6.45 26.12
N SER A 537 -24.32 -5.56 26.77
CA SER A 537 -22.89 -5.36 26.54
C SER A 537 -22.16 -5.15 27.86
N ILE A 538 -20.99 -5.77 28.00
CA ILE A 538 -20.17 -5.74 29.20
C ILE A 538 -18.71 -5.45 28.88
N ILE A 539 -18.02 -4.87 29.86
CA ILE A 539 -16.59 -4.59 29.82
C ILE A 539 -15.91 -5.43 30.89
N PHE A 540 -14.78 -6.00 30.50
CA PHE A 540 -13.89 -6.69 31.41
C PHE A 540 -12.75 -5.75 31.81
N LYS A 541 -12.55 -5.56 33.12
CA LYS A 541 -11.49 -4.71 33.68
C LYS A 541 -10.57 -5.52 34.59
N SER A 542 -9.29 -5.21 34.55
CA SER A 542 -8.29 -5.65 35.52
C SER A 542 -7.51 -4.43 35.99
N LYS A 543 -7.41 -4.22 37.30
CA LYS A 543 -6.70 -3.08 37.91
C LYS A 543 -7.12 -1.70 37.29
N ASN A 544 -8.42 -1.52 37.05
CA ASN A 544 -9.02 -0.34 36.39
C ASN A 544 -8.71 -0.15 34.90
N GLU A 545 -7.96 -1.04 34.25
CA GLU A 545 -7.73 -1.02 32.81
C GLU A 545 -8.72 -1.94 32.08
N ILE A 546 -9.18 -1.52 30.92
CA ILE A 546 -10.11 -2.29 30.10
C ILE A 546 -9.30 -3.32 29.32
N ILE A 547 -9.54 -4.59 29.59
CA ILE A 547 -8.87 -5.72 28.95
C ILE A 547 -9.71 -6.35 27.84
N GLY A 548 -11.01 -6.12 27.86
CA GLY A 548 -11.90 -6.70 26.87
C GLY A 548 -13.29 -6.08 26.87
N LEU A 549 -13.97 -6.27 25.75
CA LEU A 549 -15.34 -5.89 25.50
C LEU A 549 -16.11 -7.07 24.92
N PHE A 550 -17.35 -7.25 25.34
CA PHE A 550 -18.24 -8.27 24.81
C PHE A 550 -19.67 -7.78 24.79
N GLY A 551 -20.40 -8.15 23.75
CA GLY A 551 -21.83 -7.81 23.68
C GLY A 551 -22.57 -8.48 22.54
N GLU A 552 -23.89 -8.42 22.64
CA GLU A 552 -24.81 -8.69 21.53
C GLU A 552 -24.75 -7.51 20.56
N LEU A 553 -24.74 -7.79 19.26
CA LEU A 553 -24.81 -6.72 18.25
C LEU A 553 -26.15 -6.03 18.29
N ASN A 554 -26.14 -4.74 18.02
CA ASN A 554 -27.37 -3.94 17.99
C ASN A 554 -28.30 -4.43 16.86
N PRO A 555 -29.53 -4.86 17.19
CA PRO A 555 -30.48 -5.37 16.19
C PRO A 555 -30.84 -4.37 15.07
N SER A 556 -30.61 -3.07 15.31
CA SER A 556 -30.85 -2.04 14.29
C SER A 556 -29.83 -2.04 13.14
N LEU A 557 -28.72 -2.76 13.27
CA LEU A 557 -27.72 -2.86 12.22
C LEU A 557 -28.32 -3.56 10.98
N GLU A 558 -28.15 -2.95 9.82
CA GLU A 558 -28.72 -3.48 8.55
C GLU A 558 -28.31 -4.91 8.24
N LEU A 559 -27.06 -5.26 8.58
CA LEU A 559 -26.55 -6.62 8.37
C LEU A 559 -27.30 -7.69 9.17
N LEU A 560 -27.91 -7.32 10.30
CA LEU A 560 -28.66 -8.27 11.15
C LEU A 560 -30.09 -8.49 10.69
N LYS A 561 -30.61 -7.71 9.75
CA LYS A 561 -31.95 -7.92 9.17
C LYS A 561 -32.09 -9.27 8.48
N SER A 562 -30.98 -9.85 8.02
CA SER A 562 -30.94 -11.16 7.35
C SER A 562 -30.62 -12.30 8.32
N THR A 563 -30.27 -12.05 9.58
CA THR A 563 -29.90 -13.09 10.54
C THR A 563 -31.12 -13.61 11.30
N LYS A 564 -31.19 -14.93 11.48
CA LYS A 564 -32.25 -15.60 12.24
C LYS A 564 -31.99 -15.63 13.75
N TYR A 565 -30.75 -15.39 14.16
CA TYR A 565 -30.27 -15.57 15.52
C TYR A 565 -29.51 -14.34 16.00
N PRO A 566 -29.50 -14.08 17.34
CA PRO A 566 -28.69 -13.02 17.89
C PRO A 566 -27.18 -13.31 17.64
N VAL A 567 -26.46 -12.25 17.29
CA VAL A 567 -25.02 -12.30 16.97
C VAL A 567 -24.25 -11.60 18.08
N TYR A 568 -23.21 -12.24 18.55
CA TYR A 568 -22.35 -11.76 19.63
C TYR A 568 -20.96 -11.46 19.10
N MET A 569 -20.31 -10.47 19.72
CA MET A 569 -18.95 -10.09 19.37
C MET A 569 -18.13 -9.79 20.64
N PHE A 570 -16.85 -10.13 20.60
CA PHE A 570 -15.90 -9.84 21.66
C PHE A 570 -14.56 -9.34 21.11
N GLU A 571 -13.82 -8.61 21.94
CA GLU A 571 -12.42 -8.21 21.68
C GLU A 571 -11.67 -8.18 23.01
N PHE A 572 -10.52 -8.84 23.10
CA PHE A 572 -9.63 -8.83 24.25
C PHE A 572 -8.22 -8.41 23.87
N ASP A 573 -7.57 -7.66 24.75
CA ASP A 573 -6.17 -7.29 24.62
C ASP A 573 -5.25 -8.45 24.97
N LEU A 574 -4.43 -8.88 24.00
CA LEU A 574 -3.53 -10.02 24.19
C LEU A 574 -2.34 -9.71 25.09
N GLN A 575 -1.95 -8.44 25.24
CA GLN A 575 -0.84 -8.09 26.13
C GLN A 575 -1.19 -8.35 27.59
N PHE A 576 -2.44 -8.07 27.99
CA PHE A 576 -2.92 -8.41 29.32
C PHE A 576 -2.99 -9.92 29.52
N LEU A 577 -3.49 -10.65 28.52
CA LEU A 577 -3.56 -12.10 28.57
C LEU A 577 -2.18 -12.77 28.64
N LYS A 578 -1.14 -12.17 28.01
CA LYS A 578 0.25 -12.64 28.11
C LYS A 578 0.83 -12.52 29.51
N ASN A 579 0.47 -11.45 30.22
CA ASN A 579 0.96 -11.20 31.57
C ASN A 579 0.29 -12.11 32.58
N TRP A 580 -0.83 -12.73 32.25
CA TRP A 580 -1.50 -13.70 33.08
C TRP A 580 -0.85 -15.07 32.88
N ARG A 581 -0.52 -15.72 33.99
CA ARG A 581 -0.06 -17.10 33.95
C ARG A 581 -1.21 -17.98 33.48
N MET A 582 -0.98 -18.80 32.49
CA MET A 582 -1.93 -19.85 32.14
C MET A 582 -2.06 -20.77 33.35
N THR A 583 -3.27 -20.93 33.82
CA THR A 583 -3.52 -21.86 34.90
C THR A 583 -3.29 -23.28 34.38
N LYS A 584 -2.09 -23.82 34.61
CA LYS A 584 -1.97 -25.26 34.75
C LYS A 584 -2.70 -25.62 36.06
N LYS A 585 -4.01 -25.52 36.08
CA LYS A 585 -4.80 -26.06 37.17
C LYS A 585 -4.56 -27.57 37.14
N ILE A 586 -3.54 -28.00 37.86
CA ILE A 586 -3.47 -29.39 38.27
C ILE A 586 -4.80 -29.61 38.98
N LYS A 587 -5.68 -30.40 38.40
CA LYS A 587 -6.94 -30.75 39.05
C LYS A 587 -6.57 -31.50 40.35
N ILE A 588 -6.52 -30.75 41.43
CA ILE A 588 -6.29 -31.36 42.76
C ILE A 588 -7.58 -32.06 43.08
N TYR A 589 -7.47 -33.36 43.33
CA TYR A 589 -8.61 -34.12 43.81
C TYR A 589 -9.05 -33.53 45.17
N LYS A 590 -10.31 -33.14 45.26
CA LYS A 590 -10.98 -32.79 46.53
C LYS A 590 -11.95 -33.89 46.83
N GLU A 591 -11.86 -34.40 48.06
CA GLU A 591 -12.85 -35.37 48.55
C GLU A 591 -14.25 -34.79 48.37
N TYR A 592 -15.13 -35.57 47.76
CA TYR A 592 -16.54 -35.20 47.68
C TYR A 592 -17.25 -35.62 48.97
N SER A 593 -18.22 -34.83 49.37
CA SER A 593 -19.01 -35.15 50.55
C SER A 593 -19.80 -36.46 50.35
N LYS A 594 -19.74 -37.31 51.35
CA LYS A 594 -20.54 -38.57 51.40
C LYS A 594 -21.97 -38.33 51.88
N TYR A 595 -22.27 -37.11 52.33
CA TYR A 595 -23.57 -36.75 52.87
C TYR A 595 -24.46 -36.11 51.82
N PRO A 596 -25.80 -36.34 51.85
CA PRO A 596 -26.70 -35.77 50.86
C PRO A 596 -26.77 -34.24 50.98
N SER A 597 -26.93 -33.58 49.82
CA SER A 597 -27.23 -32.14 49.79
C SER A 597 -28.72 -31.90 50.06
N ILE A 598 -29.02 -30.76 50.67
CA ILE A 598 -30.38 -30.31 50.93
C ILE A 598 -30.62 -29.03 50.15
N PHE A 599 -31.76 -28.99 49.42
CA PHE A 599 -32.18 -27.84 48.63
C PHE A 599 -33.26 -27.06 49.34
N LYS A 600 -33.11 -25.74 49.42
CA LYS A 600 -34.12 -24.80 49.92
C LYS A 600 -34.33 -23.69 48.97
N ASP A 601 -35.57 -23.39 48.65
CA ASP A 601 -35.96 -22.31 47.79
C ASP A 601 -36.37 -21.10 48.62
N LEU A 602 -35.87 -19.91 48.22
CA LEU A 602 -36.18 -18.65 48.84
C LEU A 602 -36.73 -17.69 47.76
N SER A 603 -37.79 -16.97 48.11
CA SER A 603 -38.30 -15.89 47.26
C SER A 603 -38.24 -14.58 48.01
N PHE A 604 -37.83 -13.52 47.32
CA PHE A 604 -37.74 -12.18 47.86
C PHE A 604 -37.94 -11.12 46.78
N THR A 605 -38.32 -9.95 47.22
CA THR A 605 -38.44 -8.78 46.41
C THR A 605 -37.21 -7.87 46.59
N ILE A 606 -36.66 -7.37 45.49
CA ILE A 606 -35.44 -6.56 45.48
C ILE A 606 -35.57 -5.44 44.46
N ASP A 607 -34.88 -4.30 44.67
CA ASP A 607 -34.80 -3.21 43.75
C ASP A 607 -34.00 -3.61 42.47
N LYS A 608 -34.46 -3.16 41.32
CA LYS A 608 -33.84 -3.41 40.01
C LYS A 608 -32.38 -2.94 39.91
N THR A 609 -31.97 -2.01 40.70
CA THR A 609 -30.62 -1.42 40.70
C THR A 609 -29.56 -2.29 41.37
N VAL A 610 -29.99 -3.29 42.15
CA VAL A 610 -29.06 -4.14 42.90
C VAL A 610 -28.29 -5.08 41.99
N ASN A 611 -26.99 -5.13 42.22
CA ASN A 611 -26.11 -6.01 41.46
C ASN A 611 -26.25 -7.49 41.94
N PHE A 612 -26.85 -8.33 41.11
CA PHE A 612 -27.08 -9.74 41.39
C PHE A 612 -25.80 -10.55 41.60
N TYR A 613 -24.67 -10.14 40.96
CA TYR A 613 -23.41 -10.83 41.21
C TYR A 613 -22.89 -10.58 42.63
N ALA A 614 -22.99 -9.34 43.10
CA ALA A 614 -22.63 -9.00 44.48
C ALA A 614 -23.52 -9.72 45.50
N LEU A 615 -24.83 -9.78 45.20
CA LEU A 615 -25.78 -10.48 46.02
C LEU A 615 -25.43 -11.99 46.11
N LYS A 616 -25.16 -12.65 45.00
CA LYS A 616 -24.76 -14.06 44.95
C LYS A 616 -23.46 -14.32 45.71
N GLN A 617 -22.46 -13.50 45.58
CA GLN A 617 -21.20 -13.58 46.30
C GLN A 617 -21.45 -13.48 47.83
N ARG A 618 -22.32 -12.56 48.21
CA ARG A 618 -22.63 -12.40 49.65
C ARG A 618 -23.34 -13.58 50.27
N PHE A 619 -24.26 -14.23 49.52
CA PHE A 619 -24.85 -15.51 49.97
C PHE A 619 -23.77 -16.55 50.26
N ILE A 620 -22.79 -16.73 49.37
CA ILE A 620 -21.73 -17.72 49.49
C ILE A 620 -20.77 -17.40 50.66
N GLU A 621 -20.49 -16.11 50.91
CA GLU A 621 -19.61 -15.67 51.99
C GLU A 621 -20.20 -15.88 53.40
N LEU A 622 -21.53 -15.82 53.53
CA LEU A 622 -22.19 -15.89 54.83
C LEU A 622 -22.30 -17.30 55.37
N SER A 623 -22.26 -18.33 54.55
CA SER A 623 -22.29 -19.71 55.02
C SER A 623 -21.27 -20.59 54.31
N LYS A 624 -20.39 -21.24 55.09
CA LYS A 624 -19.39 -22.19 54.58
C LYS A 624 -20.02 -23.50 54.05
N GLU A 625 -21.20 -23.80 54.50
CA GLU A 625 -21.93 -25.04 54.17
C GLU A 625 -22.81 -24.85 52.89
N LEU A 626 -22.94 -23.60 52.44
CA LEU A 626 -23.65 -23.26 51.23
C LEU A 626 -22.78 -23.55 50.01
N LYS A 627 -23.05 -24.63 49.28
CA LYS A 627 -22.28 -25.11 48.15
C LYS A 627 -22.61 -24.34 46.86
N ARG A 628 -23.90 -24.02 46.67
CA ARG A 628 -24.38 -23.43 45.41
C ARG A 628 -25.59 -22.51 45.63
N VAL A 629 -25.62 -21.44 44.85
CA VAL A 629 -26.76 -20.51 44.79
C VAL A 629 -27.17 -20.39 43.33
N GLU A 630 -28.41 -20.78 43.03
CA GLU A 630 -28.98 -20.74 41.71
C GLU A 630 -30.18 -19.81 41.69
N PHE A 631 -30.25 -18.94 40.67
CA PHE A 631 -31.46 -18.16 40.39
C PHE A 631 -32.32 -19.02 39.49
N PHE A 632 -33.54 -19.35 39.86
CA PHE A 632 -34.43 -20.19 39.07
C PHE A 632 -35.65 -19.45 38.56
N ASP A 633 -36.05 -18.34 39.19
CA ASP A 633 -37.22 -17.58 38.79
C ASP A 633 -37.00 -16.07 38.96
N ILE A 634 -37.54 -15.28 38.03
CA ILE A 634 -37.59 -13.81 38.09
C ILE A 634 -38.97 -13.37 37.61
N TYR A 635 -39.74 -12.81 38.50
CA TYR A 635 -41.08 -12.31 38.20
C TYR A 635 -41.09 -10.77 38.28
N LEU A 636 -41.52 -10.14 37.19
CA LEU A 636 -41.76 -8.70 37.10
C LEU A 636 -43.24 -8.41 37.33
N ASP A 637 -43.57 -7.74 38.42
CA ASP A 637 -44.92 -7.27 38.66
C ASP A 637 -45.13 -5.96 37.83
N GLU A 638 -46.04 -6.01 36.86
CA GLU A 638 -46.34 -4.85 35.99
C GLU A 638 -46.86 -3.63 36.79
N LYS A 639 -47.37 -3.86 38.00
CA LYS A 639 -47.89 -2.78 38.89
C LYS A 639 -46.82 -2.06 39.70
N ILE A 640 -45.63 -2.68 39.89
CA ILE A 640 -44.54 -2.13 40.71
C ILE A 640 -43.29 -1.99 39.83
N SER A 641 -43.09 -0.79 39.30
CA SER A 641 -42.06 -0.53 38.26
C SER A 641 -40.60 -0.63 38.74
N GLN A 642 -40.34 -0.56 40.04
CA GLN A 642 -38.96 -0.51 40.59
C GLN A 642 -38.51 -1.78 41.28
N GLU A 643 -39.40 -2.67 41.68
CA GLU A 643 -39.05 -3.92 42.39
C GLU A 643 -39.17 -5.16 41.48
N ILE A 644 -38.37 -6.16 41.79
CA ILE A 644 -38.35 -7.49 41.06
C ILE A 644 -38.49 -8.57 42.12
N ASN A 645 -39.33 -9.57 41.85
CA ASN A 645 -39.41 -10.79 42.64
C ASN A 645 -38.45 -11.81 42.08
N ILE A 646 -37.58 -12.36 42.93
CA ILE A 646 -36.57 -13.34 42.56
C ILE A 646 -36.74 -14.60 43.37
N GLY A 647 -36.69 -15.75 42.70
CA GLY A 647 -36.59 -17.07 43.27
C GLY A 647 -35.14 -17.57 43.19
N ILE A 648 -34.56 -17.92 44.35
CA ILE A 648 -33.24 -18.54 44.41
C ILE A 648 -33.34 -19.92 45.08
N ARG A 649 -32.50 -20.85 44.59
CA ARG A 649 -32.31 -22.16 45.17
C ARG A 649 -30.96 -22.23 45.85
N LEU A 650 -30.95 -22.59 47.13
CA LEU A 650 -29.78 -22.75 47.93
C LEU A 650 -29.48 -24.24 48.12
N GLU A 651 -28.28 -24.70 47.78
CA GLU A 651 -27.81 -26.05 48.01
C GLU A 651 -26.86 -26.06 49.23
N PHE A 652 -27.27 -26.68 50.31
CA PHE A 652 -26.44 -26.88 51.52
C PHE A 652 -25.87 -28.28 51.52
N GLN A 653 -24.59 -28.42 51.81
CA GLN A 653 -23.93 -29.71 51.95
C GLN A 653 -22.76 -29.62 52.93
N SER A 654 -22.78 -30.47 53.98
CA SER A 654 -21.63 -30.61 54.90
C SER A 654 -20.71 -31.75 54.49
N ASN A 655 -19.44 -31.65 54.81
CA ASN A 655 -18.47 -32.73 54.68
C ASN A 655 -18.37 -33.61 55.94
N LEU A 656 -19.01 -33.23 57.05
CA LEU A 656 -18.82 -33.82 58.30
C LEU A 656 -20.05 -34.67 58.76
N GLN A 657 -21.27 -34.21 58.48
CA GLN A 657 -22.51 -34.82 58.92
C GLN A 657 -23.69 -34.49 58.04
N THR A 658 -24.78 -35.24 58.16
CA THR A 658 -26.08 -34.91 57.55
C THR A 658 -26.74 -33.78 58.30
N PHE A 659 -27.24 -32.79 57.58
CA PHE A 659 -28.00 -31.69 58.20
C PHE A 659 -29.37 -32.13 58.68
N THR A 660 -29.78 -31.61 59.82
CA THR A 660 -31.18 -31.67 60.26
C THR A 660 -31.94 -30.48 59.70
N ASN A 661 -33.27 -30.61 59.55
CA ASN A 661 -34.07 -29.47 59.04
C ASN A 661 -33.97 -28.25 59.94
N GLU A 662 -33.86 -28.42 61.26
CA GLU A 662 -33.71 -27.33 62.23
C GLU A 662 -32.40 -26.54 62.05
N GLN A 663 -31.28 -27.22 61.79
CA GLN A 663 -29.99 -26.59 61.54
C GLN A 663 -30.03 -25.75 60.27
N ILE A 664 -30.66 -26.25 59.21
CA ILE A 664 -30.77 -25.50 57.94
C ILE A 664 -31.68 -24.29 58.10
N GLU A 665 -32.77 -24.40 58.82
CA GLU A 665 -33.67 -23.28 59.10
C GLU A 665 -32.98 -22.18 59.91
N GLN A 666 -32.12 -22.52 60.85
CA GLN A 666 -31.29 -21.57 61.59
C GLN A 666 -30.31 -20.82 60.66
N GLU A 667 -29.60 -21.57 59.82
CA GLU A 667 -28.69 -20.97 58.81
C GLU A 667 -29.45 -20.06 57.81
N ILE A 668 -30.60 -20.49 57.32
CA ILE A 668 -31.44 -19.71 56.41
C ILE A 668 -31.91 -18.41 57.09
N ASN A 669 -32.35 -18.49 58.33
CA ASN A 669 -32.81 -17.32 59.07
C ASN A 669 -31.64 -16.35 59.31
N PHE A 670 -30.46 -16.85 59.65
CA PHE A 670 -29.25 -16.04 59.74
C PHE A 670 -28.90 -15.32 58.42
N ILE A 671 -28.95 -16.05 57.29
CA ILE A 671 -28.70 -15.51 55.96
C ILE A 671 -29.77 -14.46 55.62
N LYS A 672 -31.07 -14.74 55.85
CA LYS A 672 -32.17 -13.80 55.61
C LYS A 672 -31.99 -12.50 56.39
N ASP A 673 -31.64 -12.58 57.66
CA ASP A 673 -31.45 -11.41 58.52
C ASP A 673 -30.29 -10.54 58.08
N LYS A 674 -29.18 -11.15 57.68
CA LYS A 674 -27.98 -10.44 57.24
C LYS A 674 -28.18 -9.77 55.86
N ILE A 675 -28.62 -10.56 54.90
CA ILE A 675 -28.77 -10.09 53.49
C ILE A 675 -29.98 -9.16 53.40
N GLY A 676 -31.05 -9.43 54.14
CA GLY A 676 -32.22 -8.57 54.15
C GLY A 676 -31.88 -7.15 54.61
N LYS A 677 -31.00 -6.99 55.61
CA LYS A 677 -30.52 -5.69 56.09
C LYS A 677 -29.54 -5.01 55.11
N GLU A 678 -28.64 -5.78 54.48
CA GLU A 678 -27.61 -5.24 53.57
C GLU A 678 -28.18 -4.78 52.22
N PHE A 679 -29.13 -5.54 51.67
CA PHE A 679 -29.67 -5.30 50.31
C PHE A 679 -31.14 -4.87 50.34
N PHE A 680 -31.69 -4.60 51.51
CA PHE A 680 -33.10 -4.19 51.71
C PHE A 680 -34.10 -5.17 51.09
N LEU A 681 -33.85 -6.51 51.22
CA LEU A 681 -34.70 -7.55 50.68
C LEU A 681 -35.96 -7.75 51.56
N LYS A 682 -37.10 -7.94 50.89
CA LYS A 682 -38.34 -8.36 51.50
C LYS A 682 -38.56 -9.83 51.13
N PHE A 683 -38.28 -10.74 52.09
CA PHE A 683 -38.54 -12.15 51.91
C PHE A 683 -40.03 -12.46 52.02
N ARG A 684 -40.49 -13.37 51.14
CA ARG A 684 -41.85 -13.90 51.17
C ARG A 684 -41.92 -15.22 51.90
#